data_0bb30bcc0f719a415ecad7080f27fa57
#
_entry.id   0bb30bcc0f719a415ecad7080f27fa57
#
_cell.length_a   1.000
_cell.length_b   1.000
_cell.length_c   1.000
_cell.angle_alpha   90.00
_cell.angle_beta   90.00
_cell.angle_gamma   90.00
#
_symmetry.space_group_name_H-M   'P 1'
#
loop_
_entity.id
_entity.type
_entity.pdbx_description
1 polymer ?
#
loop_
_entity_poly.entity_id
_entity_poly.type
_entity_poly.pdbx_seq_one_letter_code
_entity_poly.pdbx_strand_id
1 'polypeptide(L)'
;MKKIDKRACRKVAQEPVYIHPGNALLYIPDILYVLRSSVRNISGKRLLVIYFIPVKTAAAGDTTPKYVLFQGKDDFITLENCEDGKTRWRTAKTRWMDNVTRSVCAFLTLNDSKRVIRFCNPRIEIAFEALSHLQHKIRTAQGKQRHINRKKKIAQLMRPVDSRPLPKDLQEWMNWNVIPAHIFYRRRKRKTLADGYCTRCKSDVVVENPKHKETGICPSCQAEVTFQAAGRAKRVYEQETVQVLQHIGDQLVSRICKATVSFRDYRNPQIHFWEAARIFYSISEDKYLEKEYYYALYGDLVTPWKKGPRPVFSRYIYSFNADLCGHIYPRNLSMALKGTPWQYSQLKEFYQHYKTNMTLSSYLYAYHKRPAIEYLVKLGLFRLAQNAVYGDESPYTYHRSAFNWNGRNLREVLGVDKAYLPVLQEIDANSHTLYLLQKLIEKGMPIEAEFLRWCKDHRIYEEDELERCLKHTTPYKIMKYLNEQAARNPKNSHYSTAVKIVFDLYHDYIRFCNDLGYDLTDDFVLFPRDVKDAHDRASEMFDKKKAQIYNEKIAAQYDALAARYQMSEAGLTVIPPKSAAEIVEEGQKLHHCVGGYVSRVAKNECTILFLRKEEQPDTPFYTMELREGAVRQLRGDGNCDPTPDVNAYMELWKKEKLLPALQQAA
;
A
#
# COMPACT_ATOMS: atom_id res chain seq x y z
N MET A 1 -38.12 -18.30 17.71
CA MET A 1 -38.94 -18.57 16.48
C MET A 1 -38.40 -19.82 15.79
N LYS A 2 -39.29 -20.81 15.50
CA LYS A 2 -38.88 -22.00 14.73
C LYS A 2 -38.47 -21.59 13.29
N LYS A 3 -37.30 -21.99 12.86
CA LYS A 3 -36.84 -21.78 11.45
C LYS A 3 -37.72 -22.60 10.52
N ILE A 4 -37.84 -22.17 9.24
CA ILE A 4 -38.51 -22.93 8.21
C ILE A 4 -37.73 -24.24 7.98
N ASP A 5 -38.40 -25.37 8.02
CA ASP A 5 -37.81 -26.70 7.82
C ASP A 5 -37.54 -26.91 6.33
N LYS A 6 -36.29 -26.78 5.94
CA LYS A 6 -35.86 -26.94 4.55
C LYS A 6 -36.06 -28.35 4.00
N ARG A 7 -35.96 -29.39 4.85
CA ARG A 7 -36.12 -30.79 4.41
C ARG A 7 -37.58 -31.07 4.08
N ALA A 8 -38.50 -30.65 4.96
CA ALA A 8 -39.93 -30.77 4.72
C ALA A 8 -40.41 -29.91 3.54
N CYS A 9 -39.89 -28.68 3.40
CA CYS A 9 -40.19 -27.80 2.29
C CYS A 9 -39.73 -28.38 0.94
N ARG A 10 -38.57 -29.10 0.90
CA ARG A 10 -38.10 -29.74 -0.34
C ARG A 10 -39.07 -30.83 -0.83
N LYS A 11 -39.66 -31.60 0.09
CA LYS A 11 -40.70 -32.60 -0.30
C LYS A 11 -41.90 -31.93 -0.91
N VAL A 12 -42.39 -30.83 -0.31
CA VAL A 12 -43.54 -30.07 -0.86
C VAL A 12 -43.21 -29.42 -2.21
N ALA A 13 -41.98 -28.99 -2.42
CA ALA A 13 -41.55 -28.37 -3.69
C ALA A 13 -41.56 -29.38 -4.86
N GLN A 14 -41.50 -30.66 -4.58
CA GLN A 14 -41.53 -31.75 -5.58
C GLN A 14 -42.94 -32.22 -5.92
N GLU A 15 -43.99 -31.73 -5.23
CA GLU A 15 -45.35 -32.04 -5.55
C GLU A 15 -45.71 -31.54 -6.96
N PRO A 16 -46.37 -32.35 -7.78
CA PRO A 16 -46.73 -31.94 -9.14
C PRO A 16 -47.74 -30.80 -9.14
N VAL A 17 -47.52 -29.83 -10.01
CA VAL A 17 -48.44 -28.70 -10.20
C VAL A 17 -49.12 -28.86 -11.54
N TYR A 18 -50.44 -29.09 -11.54
CA TYR A 18 -51.21 -29.23 -12.79
C TYR A 18 -51.54 -27.88 -13.39
N ILE A 19 -51.23 -27.72 -14.67
CA ILE A 19 -51.62 -26.59 -15.50
C ILE A 19 -52.24 -27.16 -16.79
N HIS A 20 -53.47 -26.73 -17.09
CA HIS A 20 -54.14 -27.16 -18.34
C HIS A 20 -53.38 -26.60 -19.54
N PRO A 21 -53.01 -27.41 -20.56
CA PRO A 21 -52.24 -26.96 -21.72
C PRO A 21 -52.90 -25.82 -22.52
N GLY A 22 -54.21 -25.77 -22.54
CA GLY A 22 -55.00 -24.71 -23.21
C GLY A 22 -55.20 -23.44 -22.36
N ASN A 23 -54.45 -23.25 -21.24
CA ASN A 23 -54.59 -22.05 -20.44
C ASN A 23 -54.04 -20.83 -21.20
N ALA A 24 -54.88 -19.81 -21.41
CA ALA A 24 -54.53 -18.61 -22.18
C ALA A 24 -53.30 -17.86 -21.65
N LEU A 25 -52.99 -17.93 -20.34
CA LEU A 25 -51.79 -17.29 -19.76
C LEU A 25 -50.50 -17.85 -20.29
N LEU A 26 -50.48 -19.08 -20.82
CA LEU A 26 -49.27 -19.71 -21.38
C LEU A 26 -48.86 -19.09 -22.72
N TYR A 27 -49.72 -18.33 -23.35
CA TYR A 27 -49.55 -17.77 -24.70
C TYR A 27 -49.46 -16.24 -24.71
N ILE A 28 -49.39 -15.59 -23.54
CA ILE A 28 -49.17 -14.14 -23.42
C ILE A 28 -47.67 -13.84 -23.52
N PRO A 29 -47.19 -13.07 -24.53
CA PRO A 29 -45.75 -12.88 -24.80
C PRO A 29 -44.94 -12.29 -23.63
N ASP A 30 -45.50 -11.39 -22.83
CA ASP A 30 -44.84 -10.68 -21.76
C ASP A 30 -44.82 -11.48 -20.45
N ILE A 31 -45.51 -12.59 -20.35
CA ILE A 31 -45.55 -13.43 -19.14
C ILE A 31 -44.44 -14.49 -19.21
N LEU A 32 -43.51 -14.42 -18.27
CA LEU A 32 -42.43 -15.40 -18.14
C LEU A 32 -42.76 -16.52 -17.14
N TYR A 33 -43.59 -16.22 -16.13
CA TYR A 33 -43.94 -17.18 -15.08
C TYR A 33 -45.45 -17.16 -14.83
N VAL A 34 -46.07 -18.37 -14.80
CA VAL A 34 -47.39 -18.57 -14.21
C VAL A 34 -47.20 -19.01 -12.75
N LEU A 35 -48.04 -18.44 -11.88
CA LEU A 35 -47.94 -18.61 -10.43
C LEU A 35 -49.10 -19.46 -9.89
N ARG A 36 -48.77 -20.52 -9.16
CA ARG A 36 -49.72 -21.29 -8.37
C ARG A 36 -49.46 -21.07 -6.88
N SER A 37 -50.51 -20.90 -6.08
CA SER A 37 -50.36 -20.74 -4.65
C SER A 37 -51.11 -21.76 -3.84
N SER A 38 -50.60 -22.13 -2.67
CA SER A 38 -51.28 -22.93 -1.65
C SER A 38 -50.88 -22.51 -0.24
N VAL A 39 -51.71 -22.78 0.76
CA VAL A 39 -51.35 -22.60 2.16
C VAL A 39 -51.25 -23.98 2.78
N ARG A 40 -50.07 -24.27 3.34
CA ARG A 40 -49.71 -25.58 3.91
C ARG A 40 -49.25 -25.45 5.34
N ASN A 41 -49.46 -26.45 6.15
CA ASN A 41 -48.84 -26.58 7.46
C ASN A 41 -47.62 -27.53 7.29
N ILE A 42 -46.42 -26.96 7.38
CA ILE A 42 -45.16 -27.67 7.19
C ILE A 42 -44.37 -27.65 8.49
N SER A 43 -44.17 -28.84 9.10
CA SER A 43 -43.50 -29.01 10.39
C SER A 43 -44.09 -28.10 11.51
N GLY A 44 -45.41 -27.96 11.52
CA GLY A 44 -46.13 -27.14 12.50
C GLY A 44 -46.08 -25.63 12.24
N LYS A 45 -45.64 -25.21 11.04
CA LYS A 45 -45.61 -23.80 10.62
C LYS A 45 -46.53 -23.60 9.41
N ARG A 46 -47.48 -22.66 9.52
CA ARG A 46 -48.37 -22.32 8.45
C ARG A 46 -47.66 -21.45 7.42
N LEU A 47 -47.44 -21.97 6.20
CA LEU A 47 -46.70 -21.31 5.14
C LEU A 47 -47.59 -21.14 3.90
N LEU A 48 -47.46 -20.01 3.25
CA LEU A 48 -47.92 -19.80 1.89
C LEU A 48 -46.81 -20.32 0.96
N VAL A 49 -47.16 -21.25 0.10
CA VAL A 49 -46.26 -21.81 -0.94
C VAL A 49 -46.67 -21.21 -2.27
N ILE A 50 -45.71 -20.63 -2.98
CA ILE A 50 -45.92 -20.09 -4.33
C ILE A 50 -44.95 -20.76 -5.29
N TYR A 51 -45.46 -21.42 -6.30
CA TYR A 51 -44.72 -22.04 -7.38
C TYR A 51 -44.61 -21.04 -8.54
N PHE A 52 -43.41 -20.80 -9.02
CA PHE A 52 -43.10 -19.97 -10.19
C PHE A 52 -42.69 -20.90 -11.32
N ILE A 53 -43.60 -21.14 -12.25
CA ILE A 53 -43.46 -22.11 -13.32
C ILE A 53 -43.21 -21.34 -14.62
N PRO A 54 -42.07 -21.61 -15.34
CA PRO A 54 -41.78 -20.91 -16.57
C PRO A 54 -42.84 -21.22 -17.64
N VAL A 55 -43.32 -20.19 -18.30
CA VAL A 55 -44.38 -20.34 -19.35
C VAL A 55 -43.93 -21.23 -20.49
N LYS A 56 -42.67 -21.09 -20.92
CA LYS A 56 -42.10 -21.87 -22.04
C LYS A 56 -42.14 -23.38 -21.79
N THR A 57 -41.74 -23.81 -20.57
CA THR A 57 -41.76 -25.24 -20.22
C THR A 57 -43.17 -25.76 -19.95
N ALA A 58 -44.00 -24.92 -19.31
CA ALA A 58 -45.41 -25.28 -19.06
C ALA A 58 -46.22 -25.46 -20.34
N ALA A 59 -46.02 -24.67 -21.38
CA ALA A 59 -46.63 -24.84 -22.70
C ALA A 59 -46.18 -26.14 -23.40
N ALA A 60 -44.98 -26.62 -23.10
CA ALA A 60 -44.45 -27.92 -23.56
C ALA A 60 -44.86 -29.10 -22.68
N GLY A 61 -45.70 -28.89 -21.66
CA GLY A 61 -46.18 -29.94 -20.74
C GLY A 61 -45.32 -30.17 -19.50
N ASP A 62 -44.16 -29.49 -19.35
CA ASP A 62 -43.33 -29.53 -18.14
C ASP A 62 -43.69 -28.42 -17.18
N THR A 63 -44.34 -28.76 -16.08
CA THR A 63 -44.78 -27.83 -15.05
C THR A 63 -43.83 -27.74 -13.87
N THR A 64 -42.56 -28.14 -14.03
CA THR A 64 -41.51 -28.03 -13.00
C THR A 64 -41.28 -26.58 -12.66
N PRO A 65 -41.44 -26.15 -11.39
CA PRO A 65 -41.25 -24.75 -11.03
C PRO A 65 -39.76 -24.37 -11.03
N LYS A 66 -39.42 -23.22 -11.60
CA LYS A 66 -38.09 -22.65 -11.48
C LYS A 66 -37.81 -22.22 -10.03
N TYR A 67 -38.81 -21.66 -9.35
CA TYR A 67 -38.73 -21.24 -7.97
C TYR A 67 -39.93 -21.73 -7.17
N VAL A 68 -39.74 -22.17 -5.93
CA VAL A 68 -40.78 -22.43 -4.96
C VAL A 68 -40.55 -21.59 -3.73
N LEU A 69 -41.37 -20.58 -3.50
CA LEU A 69 -41.33 -19.69 -2.35
C LEU A 69 -42.15 -20.29 -1.21
N PHE A 70 -41.52 -20.37 -0.02
CA PHE A 70 -42.15 -20.70 1.24
C PHE A 70 -42.20 -19.45 2.12
N GLN A 71 -43.36 -18.81 2.16
CA GLN A 71 -43.60 -17.55 2.84
C GLN A 71 -44.33 -17.79 4.18
N GLY A 72 -43.65 -17.53 5.29
CA GLY A 72 -44.26 -17.42 6.61
C GLY A 72 -44.63 -15.98 6.94
N LYS A 73 -45.19 -15.78 8.15
CA LYS A 73 -45.47 -14.42 8.66
C LYS A 73 -44.25 -13.72 9.22
N ASP A 74 -43.21 -14.46 9.59
CA ASP A 74 -42.01 -14.01 10.30
C ASP A 74 -40.69 -14.35 9.57
N ASP A 75 -40.76 -15.22 8.56
CA ASP A 75 -39.62 -15.62 7.76
C ASP A 75 -40.07 -16.15 6.40
N PHE A 76 -39.15 -16.22 5.42
CA PHE A 76 -39.38 -16.80 4.11
C PHE A 76 -38.07 -17.28 3.49
N ILE A 77 -38.17 -18.32 2.65
CA ILE A 77 -37.08 -18.86 1.85
C ILE A 77 -37.62 -19.32 0.50
N THR A 78 -36.75 -19.34 -0.52
CA THR A 78 -37.12 -19.82 -1.85
C THR A 78 -36.18 -20.95 -2.24
N LEU A 79 -36.76 -22.05 -2.73
CA LEU A 79 -36.00 -23.09 -3.39
C LEU A 79 -35.96 -22.77 -4.89
N GLU A 80 -34.76 -22.76 -5.45
CA GLU A 80 -34.50 -22.61 -6.88
C GLU A 80 -34.09 -23.95 -7.44
N ASN A 81 -34.72 -24.36 -8.55
CA ASN A 81 -34.29 -25.44 -9.40
C ASN A 81 -33.35 -24.90 -10.47
N CYS A 82 -32.06 -25.28 -10.41
CA CYS A 82 -31.06 -24.83 -11.36
C CYS A 82 -31.05 -25.68 -12.64
N GLU A 83 -30.53 -25.13 -13.71
CA GLU A 83 -30.45 -25.80 -15.03
C GLU A 83 -29.53 -27.05 -15.00
N ASP A 84 -28.59 -27.09 -14.07
CA ASP A 84 -27.71 -28.23 -13.83
C ASP A 84 -28.36 -29.37 -13.02
N GLY A 85 -29.67 -29.34 -12.81
CA GLY A 85 -30.43 -30.32 -12.04
C GLY A 85 -30.27 -30.21 -10.52
N LYS A 86 -29.45 -29.25 -10.03
CA LYS A 86 -29.24 -29.00 -8.59
C LYS A 86 -30.32 -28.05 -8.06
N THR A 87 -30.49 -28.10 -6.73
CA THR A 87 -31.37 -27.17 -6.03
C THR A 87 -30.61 -26.24 -5.13
N ARG A 88 -31.00 -24.95 -5.11
CA ARG A 88 -30.38 -23.91 -4.27
C ARG A 88 -31.41 -23.21 -3.41
N TRP A 89 -31.07 -22.95 -2.13
CA TRP A 89 -31.88 -22.14 -1.25
C TRP A 89 -31.51 -20.67 -1.33
N ARG A 90 -32.46 -19.82 -1.70
CA ARG A 90 -32.30 -18.36 -1.73
C ARG A 90 -33.05 -17.70 -0.56
N THR A 91 -32.47 -16.62 -0.04
CA THR A 91 -33.07 -15.78 1.02
C THR A 91 -33.39 -14.37 0.51
N ALA A 92 -33.16 -14.09 -0.75
CA ALA A 92 -33.48 -12.82 -1.38
C ALA A 92 -35.00 -12.58 -1.40
N LYS A 93 -35.43 -11.31 -1.43
CA LYS A 93 -36.83 -10.96 -1.69
C LYS A 93 -37.21 -11.40 -3.10
N THR A 94 -38.43 -11.84 -3.28
CA THR A 94 -38.93 -12.32 -4.61
C THR A 94 -38.66 -11.31 -5.73
N ARG A 95 -38.90 -10.02 -5.49
CA ARG A 95 -38.60 -8.96 -6.46
C ARG A 95 -37.12 -8.75 -6.84
N TRP A 96 -36.21 -9.38 -6.11
CA TRP A 96 -34.75 -9.32 -6.36
C TRP A 96 -34.20 -10.62 -6.94
N MET A 97 -35.08 -11.53 -7.29
CA MET A 97 -34.70 -12.72 -8.06
C MET A 97 -34.68 -12.38 -9.54
N ASP A 98 -33.82 -13.02 -10.29
CA ASP A 98 -33.63 -12.77 -11.70
C ASP A 98 -34.95 -12.97 -12.46
N ASN A 99 -35.34 -11.96 -13.23
CA ASN A 99 -36.53 -11.95 -14.07
C ASN A 99 -37.88 -12.19 -13.35
N VAL A 100 -37.97 -12.04 -12.00
CA VAL A 100 -39.22 -12.17 -11.27
C VAL A 100 -39.76 -10.79 -10.90
N THR A 101 -40.48 -10.17 -11.79
CA THR A 101 -41.16 -8.89 -11.58
C THR A 101 -42.69 -9.04 -11.71
N ARG A 102 -43.44 -8.03 -11.23
CA ARG A 102 -44.90 -8.03 -11.36
C ARG A 102 -45.38 -8.15 -12.82
N SER A 103 -44.69 -7.50 -13.73
CA SER A 103 -45.06 -7.42 -15.15
C SER A 103 -44.94 -8.75 -15.91
N VAL A 104 -44.05 -9.63 -15.44
CA VAL A 104 -43.77 -10.92 -16.10
C VAL A 104 -44.35 -12.13 -15.36
N CYS A 105 -45.13 -11.91 -14.30
CA CYS A 105 -45.72 -12.97 -13.48
C CYS A 105 -47.25 -12.87 -13.47
N ALA A 106 -47.94 -13.92 -13.79
CA ALA A 106 -49.41 -14.02 -13.70
C ALA A 106 -49.87 -15.16 -12.80
N PHE A 107 -50.84 -14.93 -11.94
CA PHE A 107 -51.44 -15.99 -11.12
C PHE A 107 -52.39 -16.84 -12.00
N LEU A 108 -52.22 -18.15 -11.87
CA LEU A 108 -52.99 -19.10 -12.70
C LEU A 108 -54.49 -18.98 -12.52
N THR A 109 -54.95 -18.67 -11.32
CA THR A 109 -56.37 -18.41 -11.02
C THR A 109 -56.56 -17.19 -10.13
N LEU A 110 -57.73 -16.59 -10.15
CA LEU A 110 -58.11 -15.50 -9.27
C LEU A 110 -58.03 -15.95 -7.79
N ASN A 111 -58.32 -17.22 -7.49
CA ASN A 111 -58.19 -17.78 -6.15
C ASN A 111 -56.75 -17.86 -5.67
N ASP A 112 -55.75 -18.07 -6.57
CA ASP A 112 -54.33 -18.04 -6.22
C ASP A 112 -53.91 -16.64 -5.74
N SER A 113 -54.28 -15.60 -6.49
CA SER A 113 -53.99 -14.21 -6.09
C SER A 113 -54.71 -13.78 -4.82
N LYS A 114 -56.00 -14.10 -4.66
CA LYS A 114 -56.77 -13.84 -3.43
C LYS A 114 -56.15 -14.52 -2.19
N ARG A 115 -55.64 -15.74 -2.37
CA ARG A 115 -54.94 -16.47 -1.29
C ARG A 115 -53.68 -15.78 -0.83
N VAL A 116 -52.86 -15.27 -1.76
CA VAL A 116 -51.66 -14.49 -1.47
C VAL A 116 -52.01 -13.20 -0.74
N ILE A 117 -53.02 -12.47 -1.20
CA ILE A 117 -53.51 -11.24 -0.59
C ILE A 117 -53.95 -11.51 0.88
N ARG A 118 -54.85 -12.48 1.08
CA ARG A 118 -55.31 -12.84 2.43
C ARG A 118 -54.21 -13.28 3.36
N PHE A 119 -53.23 -14.02 2.83
CA PHE A 119 -52.08 -14.46 3.64
C PHE A 119 -51.11 -13.32 3.93
N CYS A 120 -50.75 -12.51 2.94
CA CYS A 120 -49.70 -11.51 3.12
C CYS A 120 -50.20 -10.21 3.74
N ASN A 121 -51.15 -9.54 3.09
CA ASN A 121 -51.76 -8.30 3.60
C ASN A 121 -53.12 -8.06 2.91
N PRO A 122 -54.24 -8.29 3.61
CA PRO A 122 -55.57 -8.16 2.99
C PRO A 122 -55.98 -6.71 2.64
N ARG A 123 -55.19 -5.70 3.06
CA ARG A 123 -55.44 -4.29 2.73
C ARG A 123 -54.80 -3.88 1.37
N ILE A 124 -54.04 -4.76 0.77
CA ILE A 124 -53.37 -4.51 -0.51
C ILE A 124 -54.03 -5.37 -1.55
N GLU A 125 -54.63 -4.75 -2.59
CA GLU A 125 -55.41 -5.43 -3.63
C GLU A 125 -54.58 -6.25 -4.60
N ILE A 126 -53.28 -5.91 -4.76
CA ILE A 126 -52.40 -6.57 -5.72
C ILE A 126 -51.55 -7.61 -4.98
N ALA A 127 -51.70 -8.88 -5.36
CA ALA A 127 -51.06 -10.01 -4.67
C ALA A 127 -49.55 -9.91 -4.62
N PHE A 128 -48.88 -9.49 -5.69
CA PHE A 128 -47.44 -9.35 -5.76
C PHE A 128 -46.91 -8.22 -4.84
N GLU A 129 -47.69 -7.14 -4.72
CA GLU A 129 -47.37 -6.05 -3.80
C GLU A 129 -47.58 -6.44 -2.34
N ALA A 130 -48.69 -7.15 -2.04
CA ALA A 130 -48.93 -7.68 -0.70
C ALA A 130 -47.81 -8.62 -0.24
N LEU A 131 -47.31 -9.49 -1.11
CA LEU A 131 -46.19 -10.36 -0.90
C LEU A 131 -44.88 -9.54 -0.65
N SER A 132 -44.58 -8.60 -1.55
CA SER A 132 -43.39 -7.75 -1.45
C SER A 132 -43.40 -6.92 -0.18
N HIS A 133 -44.53 -6.37 0.23
CA HIS A 133 -44.70 -5.61 1.45
C HIS A 133 -44.42 -6.49 2.69
N LEU A 134 -44.96 -7.70 2.78
CA LEU A 134 -44.70 -8.64 3.85
C LEU A 134 -43.21 -9.01 3.94
N GLN A 135 -42.59 -9.36 2.81
CA GLN A 135 -41.18 -9.66 2.75
C GLN A 135 -40.31 -8.48 3.20
N HIS A 136 -40.67 -7.25 2.78
CA HIS A 136 -39.98 -6.06 3.25
C HIS A 136 -40.07 -5.89 4.77
N LYS A 137 -41.27 -6.00 5.34
CA LYS A 137 -41.49 -5.91 6.78
C LYS A 137 -40.69 -6.96 7.56
N ILE A 138 -40.68 -8.21 7.12
CA ILE A 138 -39.87 -9.30 7.70
C ILE A 138 -38.40 -8.96 7.68
N ARG A 139 -37.83 -8.59 6.53
CA ARG A 139 -36.39 -8.29 6.43
C ARG A 139 -35.99 -7.07 7.24
N THR A 140 -36.82 -6.05 7.31
CA THR A 140 -36.61 -4.88 8.16
C THR A 140 -36.57 -5.27 9.65
N ALA A 141 -37.55 -6.09 10.11
CA ALA A 141 -37.58 -6.57 11.50
C ALA A 141 -36.37 -7.45 11.83
N GLN A 142 -36.00 -8.37 10.94
CA GLN A 142 -34.81 -9.21 11.09
C GLN A 142 -33.51 -8.37 11.08
N GLY A 143 -33.45 -7.30 10.26
CA GLY A 143 -32.36 -6.34 10.25
C GLY A 143 -32.21 -5.61 11.57
N LYS A 144 -33.31 -5.07 12.11
CA LYS A 144 -33.36 -4.42 13.43
C LYS A 144 -32.92 -5.38 14.55
N GLN A 145 -33.40 -6.62 14.55
CA GLN A 145 -33.01 -7.61 15.57
C GLN A 145 -31.53 -7.98 15.49
N ARG A 146 -31.01 -8.19 14.28
CA ARG A 146 -29.55 -8.42 14.09
C ARG A 146 -28.72 -7.25 14.59
N HIS A 147 -29.16 -6.01 14.35
CA HIS A 147 -28.50 -4.82 14.84
C HIS A 147 -28.47 -4.76 16.38
N ILE A 148 -29.63 -5.01 17.03
CA ILE A 148 -29.72 -5.09 18.50
C ILE A 148 -28.80 -6.18 19.06
N ASN A 149 -28.81 -7.38 18.47
CA ASN A 149 -27.94 -8.48 18.89
C ASN A 149 -26.47 -8.16 18.76
N ARG A 150 -26.08 -7.46 17.66
CA ARG A 150 -24.71 -6.97 17.48
C ARG A 150 -24.31 -5.98 18.59
N LYS A 151 -25.19 -5.03 18.92
CA LYS A 151 -24.95 -4.06 19.99
C LYS A 151 -24.83 -4.74 21.36
N LYS A 152 -25.70 -5.72 21.68
CA LYS A 152 -25.57 -6.51 22.91
C LYS A 152 -24.23 -7.23 23.01
N LYS A 153 -23.73 -7.81 21.90
CA LYS A 153 -22.41 -8.45 21.86
C LYS A 153 -21.28 -7.44 22.10
N ILE A 154 -21.38 -6.23 21.54
CA ILE A 154 -20.39 -5.18 21.80
C ILE A 154 -20.45 -4.76 23.28
N ALA A 155 -21.62 -4.54 23.84
CA ALA A 155 -21.77 -4.19 25.27
C ALA A 155 -21.19 -5.28 26.19
N GLN A 156 -21.41 -6.55 25.88
CA GLN A 156 -20.83 -7.67 26.63
C GLN A 156 -19.28 -7.67 26.57
N LEU A 157 -18.70 -7.37 25.40
CA LEU A 157 -17.24 -7.26 25.22
C LEU A 157 -16.67 -6.08 26.00
N MET A 158 -17.39 -4.96 26.06
CA MET A 158 -16.93 -3.74 26.73
C MET A 158 -17.01 -3.79 28.25
N ARG A 159 -17.96 -4.54 28.80
CA ARG A 159 -18.22 -4.61 30.24
C ARG A 159 -17.00 -4.91 31.13
N PRO A 160 -16.12 -5.89 30.81
CA PRO A 160 -14.90 -6.13 31.58
C PRO A 160 -13.91 -4.96 31.52
N VAL A 161 -13.86 -4.25 30.40
CA VAL A 161 -13.00 -3.07 30.24
C VAL A 161 -13.54 -1.88 31.04
N ASP A 162 -14.87 -1.68 31.02
CA ASP A 162 -15.53 -0.59 31.74
C ASP A 162 -15.35 -0.76 33.27
N SER A 163 -15.31 -2.00 33.78
CA SER A 163 -15.06 -2.29 35.19
C SER A 163 -13.61 -2.12 35.62
N ARG A 164 -12.65 -1.99 34.69
CA ARG A 164 -11.24 -1.81 35.01
C ARG A 164 -10.89 -0.32 34.92
N PRO A 165 -10.51 0.34 36.02
CA PRO A 165 -10.13 1.76 35.95
C PRO A 165 -8.86 2.00 35.14
N LEU A 166 -8.75 3.20 34.61
CA LEU A 166 -7.47 3.71 34.11
C LEU A 166 -6.51 3.97 35.28
N PRO A 167 -5.18 3.99 35.06
CA PRO A 167 -4.21 4.32 36.09
C PRO A 167 -4.54 5.68 36.74
N LYS A 168 -4.50 5.73 38.07
CA LYS A 168 -4.87 6.94 38.84
C LYS A 168 -3.96 8.14 38.50
N ASP A 169 -2.72 7.87 38.22
CA ASP A 169 -1.68 8.87 37.90
C ASP A 169 -1.56 9.19 36.39
N LEU A 170 -2.44 8.65 35.55
CA LEU A 170 -2.37 8.82 34.09
C LEU A 170 -2.40 10.29 33.68
N GLN A 171 -3.30 11.10 34.24
CA GLN A 171 -3.42 12.52 33.89
C GLN A 171 -2.19 13.31 34.35
N GLU A 172 -1.68 13.03 35.53
CA GLU A 172 -0.44 13.64 36.03
C GLU A 172 0.76 13.26 35.12
N TRP A 173 0.88 11.98 34.81
CA TRP A 173 1.92 11.50 33.91
C TRP A 173 1.82 12.18 32.52
N MET A 174 0.62 12.32 31.97
CA MET A 174 0.40 13.03 30.71
C MET A 174 0.86 14.48 30.76
N ASN A 175 0.54 15.19 31.84
CA ASN A 175 0.94 16.58 32.04
C ASN A 175 2.46 16.74 32.03
N TRP A 176 3.19 15.76 32.60
CA TRP A 176 4.65 15.82 32.69
C TRP A 176 5.40 15.30 31.45
N ASN A 177 4.82 14.36 30.71
CA ASN A 177 5.58 13.61 29.70
C ASN A 177 5.03 13.79 28.28
N VAL A 178 3.78 14.25 28.13
CA VAL A 178 3.08 14.19 26.84
C VAL A 178 2.62 15.58 26.40
N ILE A 179 1.92 16.31 27.26
CA ILE A 179 1.38 17.63 26.91
C ILE A 179 2.55 18.61 26.74
N PRO A 180 2.67 19.31 25.59
CA PRO A 180 3.70 20.30 25.38
C PRO A 180 3.72 21.37 26.46
N ALA A 181 4.89 21.75 26.91
CA ALA A 181 5.04 22.80 27.90
C ALA A 181 5.22 24.16 27.23
N HIS A 182 4.67 25.17 27.85
CA HIS A 182 4.76 26.56 27.37
C HIS A 182 5.29 27.48 28.44
N ILE A 183 6.02 28.52 28.05
CA ILE A 183 6.23 29.72 28.88
C ILE A 183 5.45 30.87 28.27
N PHE A 184 4.40 31.30 28.96
CA PHE A 184 3.64 32.49 28.60
C PHE A 184 4.34 33.71 29.18
N TYR A 185 4.87 34.60 28.30
CA TYR A 185 5.70 35.71 28.73
C TYR A 185 5.12 37.08 28.38
N ARG A 186 5.52 38.08 29.18
CA ARG A 186 5.31 39.53 28.92
C ARG A 186 6.68 40.21 28.96
N ARG A 187 7.04 40.93 27.89
CA ARG A 187 8.30 41.68 27.84
C ARG A 187 8.26 42.85 28.80
N ARG A 188 9.36 43.07 29.51
CA ARG A 188 9.58 44.30 30.28
C ARG A 188 9.91 45.42 29.32
N LYS A 189 9.41 46.64 29.62
CA LYS A 189 9.72 47.83 28.79
C LYS A 189 11.24 48.02 28.72
N ARG A 190 11.78 48.17 27.50
CA ARG A 190 13.22 48.44 27.21
C ARG A 190 14.24 47.42 27.81
N LYS A 191 13.89 46.16 28.01
CA LYS A 191 14.77 45.10 28.52
C LYS A 191 14.72 43.86 27.67
N THR A 192 15.85 43.14 27.61
CA THR A 192 15.97 41.80 27.00
C THR A 192 15.18 40.73 27.79
N LEU A 193 14.95 41.02 29.08
CA LEU A 193 14.27 40.09 30.01
C LEU A 193 12.76 40.19 29.89
N ALA A 194 12.10 39.05 30.07
CA ALA A 194 10.64 38.93 30.10
C ALA A 194 10.20 38.11 31.32
N ASP A 195 9.10 38.57 31.96
CA ASP A 195 8.43 37.82 33.00
C ASP A 195 7.56 36.74 32.34
N GLY A 196 7.73 35.50 32.72
CA GLY A 196 7.02 34.36 32.16
C GLY A 196 6.41 33.48 33.25
N TYR A 197 5.48 32.64 32.83
CA TYR A 197 4.91 31.56 33.64
C TYR A 197 5.06 30.25 32.88
N CYS A 198 5.74 29.28 33.51
CA CYS A 198 5.92 27.95 32.94
C CYS A 198 4.73 27.06 33.27
N THR A 199 4.05 26.51 32.24
CA THR A 199 2.91 25.61 32.42
C THR A 199 3.28 24.23 32.95
N ARG A 200 4.57 23.82 32.84
CA ARG A 200 5.08 22.53 33.33
C ARG A 200 5.29 22.55 34.84
N CYS A 201 6.17 23.40 35.34
CA CYS A 201 6.43 23.51 36.78
C CYS A 201 5.48 24.44 37.52
N LYS A 202 4.57 25.11 36.82
CA LYS A 202 3.58 26.04 37.38
C LYS A 202 4.19 27.19 38.19
N SER A 203 5.35 27.68 37.75
CA SER A 203 6.13 28.70 38.43
C SER A 203 6.33 29.92 37.55
N ASP A 204 6.39 31.09 38.18
CA ASP A 204 6.85 32.30 37.53
C ASP A 204 8.36 32.22 37.29
N VAL A 205 8.79 32.60 36.10
CA VAL A 205 10.19 32.53 35.65
C VAL A 205 10.57 33.80 34.90
N VAL A 206 11.88 34.10 34.91
CA VAL A 206 12.43 35.18 34.09
C VAL A 206 13.17 34.54 32.90
N VAL A 207 12.85 34.96 31.69
CA VAL A 207 13.49 34.44 30.48
C VAL A 207 14.11 35.58 29.67
N GLU A 208 15.20 35.26 28.98
CA GLU A 208 15.92 36.23 28.19
C GLU A 208 15.55 36.15 26.72
N ASN A 209 15.29 37.27 26.10
CA ASN A 209 14.96 37.45 24.65
C ASN A 209 13.99 36.39 24.07
N PRO A 210 12.89 36.04 24.77
CA PRO A 210 11.99 35.01 24.25
C PRO A 210 11.30 35.52 22.96
N LYS A 211 11.28 34.66 21.93
CA LYS A 211 10.51 34.96 20.72
C LYS A 211 9.30 34.03 20.64
N HIS A 212 8.19 34.59 20.15
CA HIS A 212 6.93 33.88 20.07
C HIS A 212 7.01 32.67 19.14
N LYS A 213 6.62 31.49 19.64
CA LYS A 213 6.68 30.18 19.00
C LYS A 213 8.09 29.57 18.84
N GLU A 214 9.13 30.20 19.33
CA GLU A 214 10.44 29.56 19.43
C GLU A 214 10.46 28.58 20.62
N THR A 215 11.24 27.51 20.47
CA THR A 215 11.54 26.55 21.54
C THR A 215 12.66 27.08 22.44
N GLY A 216 12.66 26.66 23.66
CA GLY A 216 13.71 26.97 24.64
C GLY A 216 13.61 26.09 25.86
N ILE A 217 14.40 26.39 26.89
CA ILE A 217 14.45 25.62 28.13
C ILE A 217 13.91 26.45 29.28
N CYS A 218 13.06 25.87 30.11
CA CYS A 218 12.60 26.53 31.33
C CYS A 218 13.74 26.67 32.34
N PRO A 219 14.06 27.87 32.82
CA PRO A 219 15.17 28.05 33.77
C PRO A 219 14.91 27.40 35.13
N SER A 220 13.68 27.12 35.51
CA SER A 220 13.30 26.49 36.77
C SER A 220 13.29 24.96 36.70
N CYS A 221 12.56 24.34 35.74
CA CYS A 221 12.38 22.90 35.70
C CYS A 221 13.18 22.20 34.61
N GLN A 222 13.97 22.92 33.81
CA GLN A 222 14.80 22.44 32.71
C GLN A 222 14.00 21.71 31.60
N ALA A 223 12.68 21.84 31.61
CA ALA A 223 11.86 21.26 30.55
C ALA A 223 11.98 22.07 29.25
N GLU A 224 11.97 21.38 28.13
CA GLU A 224 11.78 22.01 26.83
C GLU A 224 10.39 22.67 26.78
N VAL A 225 10.34 23.90 26.31
CA VAL A 225 9.13 24.73 26.30
C VAL A 225 9.02 25.50 25.00
N THR A 226 7.79 25.85 24.63
CA THR A 226 7.54 26.82 23.56
C THR A 226 7.19 28.17 24.17
N PHE A 227 7.89 29.24 23.78
CA PHE A 227 7.61 30.60 24.24
C PHE A 227 6.35 31.16 23.59
N GLN A 228 5.38 31.62 24.40
CA GLN A 228 4.12 32.17 23.95
C GLN A 228 3.95 33.60 24.49
N ALA A 229 3.72 34.56 23.63
CA ALA A 229 3.36 35.93 24.09
C ALA A 229 1.99 35.86 24.80
N ALA A 230 1.91 36.31 26.05
CA ALA A 230 0.73 36.14 26.90
C ALA A 230 -0.57 36.71 26.30
N GLY A 231 -0.51 37.79 25.52
CA GLY A 231 -1.66 38.35 24.81
C GLY A 231 -2.26 37.43 23.72
N ARG A 232 -1.56 36.34 23.37
CA ARG A 232 -1.99 35.33 22.38
C ARG A 232 -2.47 34.03 23.02
N ALA A 233 -2.49 33.93 24.35
CA ALA A 233 -2.87 32.72 25.10
C ALA A 233 -4.24 32.14 24.71
N LYS A 234 -5.21 33.00 24.37
CA LYS A 234 -6.57 32.57 23.96
C LYS A 234 -6.61 31.67 22.71
N ARG A 235 -5.51 31.58 21.97
CA ARG A 235 -5.37 30.80 20.70
C ARG A 235 -4.46 29.58 20.85
N VAL A 236 -3.98 29.29 22.07
CA VAL A 236 -3.09 28.14 22.31
C VAL A 236 -3.93 26.97 22.81
N TYR A 237 -3.93 25.92 22.01
CA TYR A 237 -4.58 24.64 22.27
C TYR A 237 -3.60 23.53 21.94
N GLU A 238 -3.54 22.53 22.82
CA GLU A 238 -2.80 21.29 22.58
C GLU A 238 -3.75 20.11 22.56
N GLN A 239 -3.50 19.16 21.69
CA GLN A 239 -4.25 17.91 21.63
C GLN A 239 -3.27 16.76 21.57
N GLU A 240 -3.40 15.85 22.55
CA GLU A 240 -2.51 14.72 22.69
C GLU A 240 -3.27 13.41 22.84
N THR A 241 -2.62 12.31 22.44
CA THR A 241 -3.18 10.97 22.52
C THR A 241 -2.26 10.07 23.33
N VAL A 242 -2.85 9.30 24.25
CA VAL A 242 -2.14 8.31 25.06
C VAL A 242 -2.84 6.96 24.97
N GLN A 243 -2.05 5.91 24.82
CA GLN A 243 -2.48 4.52 24.80
C GLN A 243 -2.14 3.88 26.15
N VAL A 244 -3.14 3.32 26.81
CA VAL A 244 -3.00 2.56 28.06
C VAL A 244 -3.28 1.10 27.79
N LEU A 245 -2.27 0.25 27.90
CA LEU A 245 -2.38 -1.18 27.66
C LEU A 245 -2.82 -1.89 28.93
N GLN A 246 -3.82 -2.77 28.85
CA GLN A 246 -4.34 -3.55 29.98
C GLN A 246 -4.60 -5.00 29.56
N HIS A 247 -4.26 -5.94 30.44
CA HIS A 247 -4.64 -7.35 30.29
C HIS A 247 -5.99 -7.58 30.99
N ILE A 248 -7.00 -8.00 30.23
CA ILE A 248 -8.37 -8.16 30.70
C ILE A 248 -8.92 -9.51 30.22
N GLY A 249 -9.03 -10.45 31.16
CA GLY A 249 -9.33 -11.84 30.83
C GLY A 249 -8.21 -12.47 30.03
N ASP A 250 -8.52 -12.98 28.84
CA ASP A 250 -7.60 -13.57 27.87
C ASP A 250 -7.17 -12.60 26.77
N GLN A 251 -7.55 -11.32 26.90
CA GLN A 251 -7.32 -10.32 25.86
C GLN A 251 -6.41 -9.19 26.34
N LEU A 252 -5.55 -8.74 25.44
CA LEU A 252 -4.78 -7.53 25.61
C LEU A 252 -5.57 -6.37 24.99
N VAL A 253 -5.80 -5.31 25.75
CA VAL A 253 -6.63 -4.18 25.34
C VAL A 253 -5.83 -2.89 25.41
N SER A 254 -5.73 -2.16 24.31
CA SER A 254 -5.26 -0.77 24.31
C SER A 254 -6.45 0.17 24.44
N ARG A 255 -6.45 1.00 25.48
CA ARG A 255 -7.41 2.08 25.70
C ARG A 255 -6.78 3.39 25.24
N ILE A 256 -7.37 3.99 24.22
CA ILE A 256 -6.86 5.20 23.60
C ILE A 256 -7.57 6.40 24.20
N CYS A 257 -6.81 7.19 24.95
CA CYS A 257 -7.28 8.38 25.63
C CYS A 257 -6.79 9.62 24.91
N LYS A 258 -7.66 10.59 24.72
CA LYS A 258 -7.34 11.91 24.17
C LYS A 258 -7.45 12.96 25.26
N ALA A 259 -6.55 13.95 25.21
CA ALA A 259 -6.62 15.14 26.02
C ALA A 259 -6.55 16.36 25.13
N THR A 260 -7.44 17.32 25.35
CA THR A 260 -7.29 18.68 24.79
C THR A 260 -7.03 19.65 25.93
N VAL A 261 -6.05 20.50 25.76
CA VAL A 261 -5.66 21.52 26.75
C VAL A 261 -5.85 22.89 26.16
N SER A 262 -6.69 23.71 26.80
CA SER A 262 -6.86 25.10 26.45
C SER A 262 -6.09 25.99 27.41
N PHE A 263 -5.13 26.73 26.88
CA PHE A 263 -4.34 27.72 27.63
C PHE A 263 -4.93 29.13 27.59
N ARG A 264 -6.26 29.25 27.42
CA ARG A 264 -6.96 30.55 27.48
C ARG A 264 -6.67 31.27 28.80
N ASP A 265 -6.71 30.54 29.90
CA ASP A 265 -6.09 30.90 31.18
C ASP A 265 -4.90 29.97 31.37
N TYR A 266 -3.70 30.47 31.05
CA TYR A 266 -2.47 29.65 31.07
C TYR A 266 -1.99 29.32 32.50
N ARG A 267 -2.49 30.04 33.53
CA ARG A 267 -2.21 29.71 34.93
C ARG A 267 -3.11 28.56 35.43
N ASN A 268 -4.34 28.46 34.88
CA ASN A 268 -5.33 27.43 35.18
C ASN A 268 -5.86 26.81 33.88
N PRO A 269 -5.06 26.04 33.13
CA PRO A 269 -5.45 25.48 31.86
C PRO A 269 -6.63 24.52 32.01
N GLN A 270 -7.60 24.62 31.12
CA GLN A 270 -8.71 23.67 31.06
C GLN A 270 -8.30 22.43 30.29
N ILE A 271 -8.37 21.28 30.97
CA ILE A 271 -8.04 19.98 30.40
C ILE A 271 -9.34 19.19 30.23
N HIS A 272 -9.64 18.82 28.98
CA HIS A 272 -10.71 17.88 28.68
C HIS A 272 -10.09 16.53 28.31
N PHE A 273 -10.37 15.50 29.09
CA PHE A 273 -9.82 14.16 28.95
C PHE A 273 -10.93 13.14 28.73
N TRP A 274 -10.81 12.27 27.74
CA TRP A 274 -11.78 11.20 27.45
C TRP A 274 -11.14 9.98 26.78
N GLU A 275 -11.76 8.82 26.95
CA GLU A 275 -11.40 7.60 26.23
C GLU A 275 -12.11 7.60 24.87
N ALA A 276 -11.32 7.61 23.79
CA ALA A 276 -11.83 7.78 22.43
C ALA A 276 -12.00 6.45 21.68
N ALA A 277 -11.12 5.48 21.92
CA ALA A 277 -11.14 4.19 21.25
C ALA A 277 -10.60 3.06 22.12
N ARG A 278 -10.91 1.82 21.75
CA ARG A 278 -10.37 0.58 22.32
C ARG A 278 -9.97 -0.36 21.21
N ILE A 279 -8.79 -0.95 21.33
CA ILE A 279 -8.29 -1.97 20.43
C ILE A 279 -8.06 -3.24 21.25
N PHE A 280 -8.66 -4.34 20.80
CA PHE A 280 -8.51 -5.66 21.39
C PHE A 280 -7.56 -6.49 20.54
N TYR A 281 -6.52 -7.02 21.16
CA TYR A 281 -5.50 -7.86 20.52
C TYR A 281 -5.63 -9.29 21.04
N SER A 282 -5.58 -10.25 20.14
CA SER A 282 -5.53 -11.68 20.47
C SER A 282 -4.81 -12.46 19.39
N ILE A 283 -4.31 -13.63 19.76
CA ILE A 283 -3.79 -14.62 18.82
C ILE A 283 -4.70 -15.85 18.90
N SER A 284 -5.19 -16.32 17.76
CA SER A 284 -6.04 -17.51 17.67
C SER A 284 -5.60 -18.30 16.46
N GLU A 285 -5.29 -19.60 16.65
CA GLU A 285 -4.80 -20.47 15.58
C GLU A 285 -3.62 -19.84 14.82
N ASP A 286 -2.64 -19.34 15.54
CA ASP A 286 -1.45 -18.61 15.02
C ASP A 286 -1.77 -17.36 14.17
N LYS A 287 -3.01 -16.86 14.23
CA LYS A 287 -3.43 -15.64 13.55
C LYS A 287 -3.55 -14.49 14.53
N TYR A 288 -2.83 -13.42 14.22
CA TYR A 288 -3.00 -12.13 14.88
C TYR A 288 -4.37 -11.55 14.54
N LEU A 289 -5.14 -11.23 15.55
CA LEU A 289 -6.48 -10.64 15.45
C LEU A 289 -6.51 -9.31 16.19
N GLU A 290 -7.02 -8.32 15.50
CA GLU A 290 -7.23 -6.97 16.05
C GLU A 290 -8.67 -6.54 15.82
N LYS A 291 -9.31 -5.99 16.87
CA LYS A 291 -10.66 -5.48 16.81
C LYS A 291 -10.71 -4.09 17.42
N GLU A 292 -11.02 -3.12 16.60
CA GLU A 292 -11.11 -1.71 16.99
C GLU A 292 -12.57 -1.31 17.26
N TYR A 293 -12.74 -0.49 18.29
CA TYR A 293 -14.00 0.14 18.65
C TYR A 293 -13.76 1.59 19.04
N TYR A 294 -14.63 2.49 18.59
CA TYR A 294 -14.57 3.90 18.92
C TYR A 294 -15.80 4.34 19.71
N TYR A 295 -15.61 5.33 20.58
CA TYR A 295 -16.67 5.93 21.37
C TYR A 295 -17.47 6.92 20.52
N ALA A 296 -18.79 6.71 20.39
CA ALA A 296 -19.68 7.59 19.65
C ALA A 296 -20.45 8.50 20.64
N LEU A 297 -20.19 9.80 20.55
CA LEU A 297 -20.81 10.83 21.42
C LEU A 297 -22.35 10.82 21.40
N TYR A 298 -22.96 10.44 20.28
CA TYR A 298 -24.41 10.27 20.12
C TYR A 298 -24.74 8.78 20.11
N GLY A 299 -24.25 8.08 21.12
CA GLY A 299 -24.40 6.63 21.25
C GLY A 299 -25.84 6.23 21.53
N ASP A 300 -26.12 5.02 21.17
CA ASP A 300 -27.35 4.29 21.37
C ASP A 300 -27.53 3.90 22.84
N LEU A 301 -28.75 3.74 23.28
CA LEU A 301 -29.13 3.31 24.64
C LEU A 301 -28.49 1.98 25.10
N VAL A 302 -28.01 1.15 24.15
CA VAL A 302 -27.42 -0.17 24.46
C VAL A 302 -25.89 -0.09 24.69
N THR A 303 -25.18 0.68 23.92
CA THR A 303 -23.72 0.90 24.06
C THR A 303 -23.28 2.11 23.26
N PRO A 304 -22.40 2.97 23.82
CA PRO A 304 -21.79 4.06 23.08
C PRO A 304 -20.71 3.58 22.10
N TRP A 305 -20.24 2.33 22.23
CA TRP A 305 -19.16 1.80 21.43
C TRP A 305 -19.64 1.30 20.06
N LYS A 306 -18.94 1.71 19.01
CA LYS A 306 -19.16 1.23 17.65
C LYS A 306 -17.90 0.54 17.14
N LYS A 307 -18.09 -0.56 16.42
CA LYS A 307 -16.97 -1.25 15.77
C LYS A 307 -16.40 -0.33 14.71
N GLY A 308 -15.10 -0.06 14.79
CA GLY A 308 -14.33 0.71 13.82
C GLY A 308 -14.20 0.01 12.46
N PRO A 309 -13.75 0.74 11.42
CA PRO A 309 -13.29 0.12 10.19
C PRO A 309 -12.18 -0.89 10.55
N ARG A 310 -12.02 -1.94 9.76
CA ARG A 310 -10.86 -2.83 9.91
C ARG A 310 -9.61 -1.97 9.76
N PRO A 311 -8.61 -2.06 10.67
CA PRO A 311 -7.36 -1.37 10.47
C PRO A 311 -6.78 -1.85 9.14
N VAL A 312 -6.74 -0.98 8.17
CA VAL A 312 -5.96 -1.21 6.97
C VAL A 312 -4.54 -0.85 7.38
N PHE A 313 -3.63 -1.82 7.38
CA PHE A 313 -2.21 -1.56 7.50
C PHE A 313 -1.75 -0.75 6.28
N SER A 314 -2.03 0.54 6.30
CA SER A 314 -1.53 1.46 5.29
C SER A 314 -0.13 1.88 5.70
N ARG A 315 0.86 1.63 4.84
CA ARG A 315 2.21 2.18 4.94
C ARG A 315 2.25 3.72 4.82
N TYR A 316 1.11 4.35 4.53
CA TYR A 316 1.03 5.78 4.30
C TYR A 316 0.49 6.49 5.55
N ILE A 317 1.29 7.39 6.08
CA ILE A 317 1.06 8.23 7.28
C ILE A 317 -0.21 9.12 7.17
N TYR A 318 -0.82 9.20 6.00
CA TYR A 318 -1.98 10.05 5.72
C TYR A 318 -3.34 9.34 5.78
N SER A 319 -3.42 8.11 6.28
CA SER A 319 -4.71 7.44 6.45
C SER A 319 -5.33 7.76 7.81
N PHE A 320 -6.64 7.61 7.93
CA PHE A 320 -7.50 7.84 9.11
C PHE A 320 -6.99 7.22 10.44
N ASN A 321 -5.96 6.39 10.40
CA ASN A 321 -5.31 5.76 11.57
C ASN A 321 -4.32 6.69 12.30
N ALA A 322 -3.99 7.87 11.79
CA ALA A 322 -3.13 8.82 12.49
C ALA A 322 -3.70 9.21 13.89
N ASP A 323 -5.02 9.15 14.04
CA ASP A 323 -5.69 9.40 15.31
C ASP A 323 -5.49 8.31 16.38
N LEU A 324 -4.98 7.13 16.00
CA LEU A 324 -4.70 6.01 16.91
C LEU A 324 -3.22 5.93 17.32
N CYS A 325 -2.36 6.72 16.70
CA CYS A 325 -0.99 6.90 17.16
C CYS A 325 -0.99 7.77 18.41
N GLY A 326 -0.11 7.45 19.35
CA GLY A 326 -0.01 8.23 20.58
C GLY A 326 1.10 7.73 21.49
N HIS A 327 1.40 8.50 22.51
CA HIS A 327 2.31 8.09 23.56
C HIS A 327 1.78 6.85 24.28
N ILE A 328 2.67 5.95 24.69
CA ILE A 328 2.28 4.77 25.46
C ILE A 328 2.53 5.06 26.93
N TYR A 329 1.54 4.82 27.78
CA TYR A 329 1.72 4.91 29.24
C TYR A 329 2.63 3.74 29.72
N PRO A 330 3.86 4.01 30.22
CA PRO A 330 4.87 2.95 30.38
C PRO A 330 4.80 2.22 31.72
N ARG A 331 4.17 2.82 32.77
CA ARG A 331 4.27 2.32 34.15
C ARG A 331 3.60 0.97 34.35
N ASN A 332 2.57 0.64 33.56
CA ASN A 332 1.85 -0.63 33.68
C ASN A 332 2.19 -1.64 32.56
N LEU A 333 3.07 -1.31 31.61
CA LEU A 333 3.34 -2.15 30.43
C LEU A 333 3.76 -3.58 30.81
N SER A 334 4.74 -3.74 31.68
CA SER A 334 5.24 -5.06 32.10
C SER A 334 4.13 -5.92 32.70
N MET A 335 3.25 -5.31 33.51
CA MET A 335 2.12 -6.01 34.11
C MET A 335 1.04 -6.35 33.07
N ALA A 336 0.78 -5.44 32.13
CA ALA A 336 -0.21 -5.65 31.07
C ALA A 336 0.23 -6.73 30.08
N LEU A 337 1.53 -6.88 29.82
CA LEU A 337 2.06 -7.89 28.91
C LEU A 337 2.23 -9.27 29.55
N LYS A 338 2.33 -9.35 30.87
CA LYS A 338 2.55 -10.60 31.61
C LYS A 338 1.42 -11.62 31.32
N GLY A 339 1.80 -12.84 30.97
CA GLY A 339 0.87 -13.93 30.64
C GLY A 339 0.20 -13.80 29.28
N THR A 340 0.60 -12.82 28.46
CA THR A 340 0.16 -12.68 27.07
C THR A 340 1.21 -13.22 26.10
N PRO A 341 0.87 -13.47 24.83
CA PRO A 341 1.84 -13.85 23.81
C PRO A 341 2.94 -12.80 23.59
N TRP A 342 2.78 -11.59 24.06
CA TRP A 342 3.73 -10.47 23.91
C TRP A 342 4.56 -10.19 25.16
N GLN A 343 4.54 -11.06 26.17
CA GLN A 343 5.24 -10.84 27.44
C GLN A 343 6.75 -10.62 27.31
N TYR A 344 7.38 -11.18 26.27
CA TYR A 344 8.83 -11.05 26.01
C TYR A 344 9.13 -10.03 24.89
N SER A 345 8.15 -9.28 24.41
CA SER A 345 8.30 -8.38 23.26
C SER A 345 9.27 -7.21 23.46
N GLN A 346 9.71 -6.93 24.67
CA GLN A 346 10.54 -5.77 25.03
C GLN A 346 9.92 -4.42 24.62
N LEU A 347 8.59 -4.37 24.53
CA LEU A 347 7.84 -3.16 24.12
C LEU A 347 8.15 -1.97 25.04
N LYS A 348 8.32 -2.20 26.34
CA LYS A 348 8.61 -1.14 27.31
C LYS A 348 9.96 -0.50 27.04
N GLU A 349 10.99 -1.30 26.86
CA GLU A 349 12.37 -0.90 26.59
C GLU A 349 12.45 -0.17 25.24
N PHE A 350 11.82 -0.73 24.23
CA PHE A 350 11.73 -0.12 22.90
C PHE A 350 11.05 1.27 22.97
N TYR A 351 9.91 1.37 23.63
CA TYR A 351 9.21 2.65 23.79
C TYR A 351 10.01 3.65 24.64
N GLN A 352 10.66 3.22 25.70
CA GLN A 352 11.48 4.09 26.55
C GLN A 352 12.68 4.68 25.80
N HIS A 353 13.23 3.96 24.82
CA HIS A 353 14.31 4.45 23.98
C HIS A 353 13.82 5.57 23.05
N TYR A 354 12.72 5.36 22.35
CA TYR A 354 12.26 6.32 21.36
C TYR A 354 11.39 7.44 21.92
N LYS A 355 10.56 7.17 22.93
CA LYS A 355 9.62 8.12 23.59
C LYS A 355 8.74 8.91 22.61
N THR A 356 8.48 8.38 21.45
CA THR A 356 7.73 9.05 20.37
C THR A 356 6.32 8.49 20.23
N ASN A 357 5.47 9.20 19.51
CA ASN A 357 4.18 8.68 19.08
C ASN A 357 4.39 7.42 18.24
N MET A 358 3.75 6.32 18.60
CA MET A 358 3.82 5.08 17.85
C MET A 358 2.48 4.37 17.79
N THR A 359 2.33 3.54 16.78
CA THR A 359 1.17 2.66 16.65
C THR A 359 1.49 1.35 17.35
N LEU A 360 0.85 1.12 18.49
CA LEU A 360 1.03 -0.09 19.29
C LEU A 360 0.72 -1.37 18.48
N SER A 361 -0.34 -1.32 17.65
CA SER A 361 -0.73 -2.41 16.74
C SER A 361 0.41 -2.84 15.83
N SER A 362 1.18 -1.90 15.26
CA SER A 362 2.31 -2.21 14.40
C SER A 362 3.40 -2.99 15.11
N TYR A 363 3.72 -2.59 16.35
CA TYR A 363 4.72 -3.29 17.16
C TYR A 363 4.26 -4.71 17.53
N LEU A 364 3.04 -4.85 18.07
CA LEU A 364 2.50 -6.15 18.49
C LEU A 364 2.37 -7.12 17.30
N TYR A 365 1.95 -6.62 16.14
CA TYR A 365 1.90 -7.41 14.92
C TYR A 365 3.30 -7.81 14.43
N ALA A 366 4.24 -6.86 14.40
CA ALA A 366 5.61 -7.11 13.97
C ALA A 366 6.28 -8.18 14.85
N TYR A 367 6.13 -8.06 16.16
CA TYR A 367 6.65 -9.05 17.12
C TYR A 367 6.03 -10.44 16.92
N HIS A 368 4.70 -10.52 16.70
CA HIS A 368 4.05 -11.80 16.40
C HIS A 368 4.64 -12.48 15.15
N LYS A 369 4.95 -11.69 14.11
CA LYS A 369 5.55 -12.19 12.86
C LYS A 369 7.06 -12.44 12.96
N ARG A 370 7.75 -11.72 13.83
CA ARG A 370 9.21 -11.65 13.92
C ARG A 370 9.65 -11.60 15.38
N PRO A 371 9.53 -12.71 16.13
CA PRO A 371 9.90 -12.73 17.57
C PRO A 371 11.34 -12.33 17.85
N ALA A 372 12.24 -12.45 16.88
CA ALA A 372 13.63 -12.01 16.98
C ALA A 372 13.79 -10.51 17.31
N ILE A 373 12.75 -9.68 17.15
CA ILE A 373 12.72 -8.29 17.63
C ILE A 373 13.09 -8.20 19.11
N GLU A 374 12.70 -9.18 19.92
CA GLU A 374 13.09 -9.30 21.33
C GLU A 374 14.60 -9.17 21.51
N TYR A 375 15.38 -9.94 20.73
CA TYR A 375 16.83 -9.97 20.84
C TYR A 375 17.46 -8.66 20.33
N LEU A 376 16.91 -8.06 19.27
CA LEU A 376 17.39 -6.77 18.78
C LEU A 376 17.29 -5.68 19.86
N VAL A 377 16.15 -5.62 20.56
CA VAL A 377 15.92 -4.64 21.62
C VAL A 377 16.82 -4.95 22.84
N LYS A 378 16.92 -6.21 23.29
CA LYS A 378 17.79 -6.62 24.40
C LYS A 378 19.26 -6.31 24.16
N LEU A 379 19.71 -6.37 22.93
CA LEU A 379 21.08 -6.03 22.54
C LEU A 379 21.27 -4.54 22.25
N GLY A 380 20.29 -3.68 22.47
CA GLY A 380 20.40 -2.25 22.19
C GLY A 380 20.45 -1.90 20.70
N LEU A 381 20.14 -2.83 19.80
CA LEU A 381 20.06 -2.61 18.36
C LEU A 381 18.70 -1.97 17.99
N PHE A 382 18.40 -0.82 18.60
CA PHE A 382 17.08 -0.20 18.55
C PHE A 382 16.68 0.25 17.14
N ARG A 383 17.62 0.76 16.36
CA ARG A 383 17.35 1.19 14.97
C ARG A 383 16.99 0.00 14.09
N LEU A 384 17.69 -1.12 14.23
CA LEU A 384 17.35 -2.37 13.55
C LEU A 384 15.99 -2.90 14.00
N ALA A 385 15.68 -2.83 15.30
CA ALA A 385 14.35 -3.18 15.80
C ALA A 385 13.27 -2.26 15.22
N GLN A 386 13.52 -0.97 15.09
CA GLN A 386 12.60 -0.02 14.45
C GLN A 386 12.37 -0.35 12.97
N ASN A 387 13.42 -0.65 12.21
CA ASN A 387 13.28 -1.10 10.83
C ASN A 387 12.52 -2.43 10.73
N ALA A 388 12.70 -3.35 11.68
CA ALA A 388 11.93 -4.58 11.76
C ALA A 388 10.43 -4.35 12.00
N VAL A 389 10.06 -3.31 12.75
CA VAL A 389 8.66 -2.97 13.06
C VAL A 389 8.00 -2.19 11.94
N TYR A 390 8.65 -1.14 11.44
CA TYR A 390 8.03 -0.16 10.53
C TYR A 390 8.46 -0.30 9.08
N GLY A 391 9.49 -1.09 8.79
CA GLY A 391 10.15 -1.17 7.50
C GLY A 391 11.26 -0.13 7.36
N ASP A 392 11.91 -0.15 6.21
CA ASP A 392 13.00 0.78 5.90
C ASP A 392 12.47 2.20 5.64
N GLU A 393 13.26 3.21 5.99
CA GLU A 393 12.88 4.63 5.88
C GLU A 393 12.71 5.10 4.41
N SER A 394 13.20 4.32 3.43
CA SER A 394 13.10 4.65 2.01
C SER A 394 12.25 3.65 1.23
N PRO A 395 11.14 4.09 0.60
CA PRO A 395 10.33 3.23 -0.27
C PRO A 395 11.00 2.93 -1.62
N TYR A 396 12.17 3.52 -1.93
CA TYR A 396 12.84 3.44 -3.23
C TYR A 396 14.01 2.45 -3.27
N THR A 397 14.36 1.82 -2.14
CA THR A 397 15.41 0.82 -2.11
C THR A 397 14.84 -0.58 -2.36
N TYR A 398 15.05 -1.11 -3.55
CA TYR A 398 14.71 -2.47 -3.98
C TYR A 398 15.63 -3.55 -3.36
N HIS A 399 16.25 -3.27 -2.22
CA HIS A 399 17.14 -4.24 -1.60
C HIS A 399 16.35 -5.37 -0.94
N ARG A 400 16.86 -6.60 -1.10
CA ARG A 400 16.41 -7.76 -0.35
C ARG A 400 16.52 -7.44 1.13
N SER A 401 15.56 -7.91 1.92
CA SER A 401 15.60 -7.73 3.37
C SER A 401 16.96 -8.13 3.93
N ALA A 402 17.61 -7.25 4.67
CA ALA A 402 18.85 -7.56 5.38
C ALA A 402 18.66 -8.64 6.45
N PHE A 403 17.41 -8.94 6.83
CA PHE A 403 17.08 -9.91 7.84
C PHE A 403 16.62 -11.24 7.25
N ASN A 404 17.18 -12.33 7.73
CA ASN A 404 16.63 -13.66 7.52
C ASN A 404 15.67 -14.04 8.66
N TRP A 405 14.41 -13.71 8.53
CA TRP A 405 13.40 -13.95 9.56
C TRP A 405 13.09 -15.43 9.82
N ASN A 406 13.60 -16.35 8.99
CA ASN A 406 13.50 -17.80 9.18
C ASN A 406 14.69 -18.36 9.98
N GLY A 407 15.67 -17.51 10.35
CA GLY A 407 16.83 -17.90 11.15
C GLY A 407 16.41 -18.39 12.53
N ARG A 408 17.10 -19.44 13.03
CA ARG A 408 16.83 -20.06 14.33
C ARG A 408 17.50 -19.33 15.49
N ASN A 409 18.46 -18.50 15.21
CA ASN A 409 19.22 -17.70 16.17
C ASN A 409 19.57 -16.34 15.58
N LEU A 410 20.06 -15.43 16.41
CA LEU A 410 20.34 -14.07 16.02
C LEU A 410 21.41 -13.95 14.91
N ARG A 411 22.43 -14.83 14.92
CA ARG A 411 23.44 -14.87 13.86
C ARG A 411 22.81 -15.14 12.49
N GLU A 412 21.91 -16.12 12.43
CA GLU A 412 21.19 -16.45 11.20
C GLU A 412 20.22 -15.33 10.79
N VAL A 413 19.56 -14.69 11.76
CA VAL A 413 18.63 -13.57 11.50
C VAL A 413 19.37 -12.36 10.95
N LEU A 414 20.52 -12.00 11.54
CA LEU A 414 21.32 -10.84 11.11
C LEU A 414 22.28 -11.16 9.94
N GLY A 415 22.54 -12.44 9.66
CA GLY A 415 23.48 -12.85 8.61
C GLY A 415 24.93 -12.44 8.88
N VAL A 416 25.27 -12.10 10.15
CA VAL A 416 26.63 -11.69 10.56
C VAL A 416 27.04 -12.39 11.84
N ASP A 417 28.35 -12.53 12.06
CA ASP A 417 28.89 -13.12 13.29
C ASP A 417 28.71 -12.17 14.48
N LYS A 418 28.67 -12.74 15.71
CA LYS A 418 28.56 -11.99 16.96
C LYS A 418 29.67 -10.95 17.15
N ALA A 419 30.82 -11.16 16.55
CA ALA A 419 31.94 -10.21 16.59
C ALA A 419 31.60 -8.82 16.05
N TYR A 420 30.61 -8.72 15.15
CA TYR A 420 30.16 -7.45 14.56
C TYR A 420 29.06 -6.75 15.36
N LEU A 421 28.49 -7.38 16.40
CA LEU A 421 27.42 -6.75 17.20
C LEU A 421 27.86 -5.45 17.87
N PRO A 422 29.08 -5.34 18.48
CA PRO A 422 29.55 -4.08 19.07
C PRO A 422 29.61 -2.95 18.03
N VAL A 423 30.04 -3.24 16.80
CA VAL A 423 30.09 -2.25 15.71
C VAL A 423 28.69 -1.78 15.35
N LEU A 424 27.74 -2.72 15.16
CA LEU A 424 26.35 -2.37 14.85
C LEU A 424 25.69 -1.52 15.93
N GLN A 425 26.00 -1.78 17.22
CA GLN A 425 25.51 -0.98 18.35
C GLN A 425 26.15 0.41 18.34
N GLU A 426 27.47 0.50 18.22
CA GLU A 426 28.24 1.76 18.28
C GLU A 426 27.78 2.75 17.20
N ILE A 427 27.51 2.25 15.99
CA ILE A 427 27.07 3.11 14.88
C ILE A 427 25.55 3.31 14.81
N ASP A 428 24.77 2.75 15.74
CA ASP A 428 23.29 2.72 15.66
C ASP A 428 22.83 2.28 14.26
N ALA A 429 23.26 1.08 13.84
CA ALA A 429 23.07 0.58 12.48
C ALA A 429 21.58 0.46 12.11
N ASN A 430 21.24 0.86 10.89
CA ASN A 430 19.96 0.57 10.27
C ASN A 430 20.04 -0.68 9.35
N SER A 431 18.93 -1.10 8.76
CA SER A 431 18.86 -2.25 7.87
C SER A 431 19.74 -2.12 6.63
N HIS A 432 19.93 -0.91 6.09
CA HIS A 432 20.82 -0.67 4.96
C HIS A 432 22.30 -0.86 5.35
N THR A 433 22.65 -0.37 6.53
CA THR A 433 24.00 -0.58 7.07
C THR A 433 24.28 -2.05 7.36
N LEU A 434 23.28 -2.77 7.88
CA LEU A 434 23.39 -4.22 8.07
C LEU A 434 23.60 -4.95 6.72
N TYR A 435 22.81 -4.59 5.71
CA TYR A 435 22.96 -5.16 4.38
C TYR A 435 24.35 -4.87 3.80
N LEU A 436 24.82 -3.62 3.88
CA LEU A 436 26.15 -3.24 3.43
C LEU A 436 27.22 -4.06 4.15
N LEU A 437 27.14 -4.20 5.48
CA LEU A 437 28.08 -5.02 6.26
C LEU A 437 28.10 -6.47 5.77
N GLN A 438 26.91 -7.07 5.55
CA GLN A 438 26.81 -8.44 5.00
C GLN A 438 27.55 -8.56 3.66
N LYS A 439 27.38 -7.59 2.78
CA LYS A 439 28.02 -7.58 1.46
C LYS A 439 29.52 -7.34 1.53
N LEU A 440 29.96 -6.47 2.40
CA LEU A 440 31.42 -6.26 2.63
C LEU A 440 32.09 -7.54 3.19
N ILE A 441 31.43 -8.25 4.10
CA ILE A 441 31.91 -9.56 4.61
C ILE A 441 31.97 -10.59 3.48
N GLU A 442 30.90 -10.72 2.69
CA GLU A 442 30.79 -11.66 1.57
C GLU A 442 31.91 -11.44 0.54
N LYS A 443 32.28 -10.18 0.29
CA LYS A 443 33.32 -9.77 -0.67
C LYS A 443 34.73 -9.74 -0.05
N GLY A 444 34.91 -10.06 1.24
CA GLY A 444 36.21 -10.01 1.92
C GLY A 444 36.82 -8.62 2.03
N MET A 445 35.97 -7.58 2.06
CA MET A 445 36.42 -6.18 2.08
C MET A 445 36.75 -5.70 3.50
N PRO A 446 37.55 -4.62 3.65
CA PRO A 446 37.85 -4.04 4.97
C PRO A 446 36.57 -3.56 5.68
N ILE A 447 36.46 -3.88 6.97
CA ILE A 447 35.32 -3.52 7.81
C ILE A 447 35.83 -2.71 9.01
N GLU A 448 35.62 -1.40 8.93
CA GLU A 448 35.98 -0.46 10.00
C GLU A 448 34.71 0.25 10.49
N ALA A 449 34.52 0.40 11.80
CA ALA A 449 33.35 1.03 12.38
C ALA A 449 33.16 2.47 11.88
N GLU A 450 34.26 3.22 11.76
CA GLU A 450 34.27 4.60 11.26
C GLU A 450 33.81 4.68 9.81
N PHE A 451 34.26 3.76 8.96
CA PHE A 451 33.83 3.69 7.55
C PHE A 451 32.34 3.34 7.42
N LEU A 452 31.86 2.35 8.18
CA LEU A 452 30.43 1.99 8.17
C LEU A 452 29.55 3.13 8.70
N ARG A 453 30.00 3.85 9.73
CA ARG A 453 29.31 5.03 10.26
C ARG A 453 29.24 6.12 9.19
N TRP A 454 30.37 6.41 8.54
CA TRP A 454 30.43 7.38 7.47
C TRP A 454 29.51 7.02 6.30
N CYS A 455 29.50 5.74 5.87
CA CYS A 455 28.54 5.27 4.84
C CYS A 455 27.08 5.50 5.29
N LYS A 456 26.74 5.16 6.53
CA LYS A 456 25.38 5.37 7.09
C LYS A 456 25.02 6.85 7.10
N ASP A 457 25.88 7.72 7.60
CA ASP A 457 25.62 9.14 7.77
C ASP A 457 25.45 9.86 6.41
N HIS A 458 26.13 9.36 5.40
CA HIS A 458 26.03 9.87 4.03
C HIS A 458 25.11 9.08 3.12
N ARG A 459 24.46 8.01 3.63
CA ARG A 459 23.52 7.14 2.86
C ARG A 459 24.16 6.47 1.66
N ILE A 460 25.41 6.02 1.80
CA ILE A 460 26.15 5.30 0.78
C ILE A 460 26.05 3.81 1.07
N TYR A 461 25.25 3.09 0.29
CA TYR A 461 24.94 1.67 0.50
C TYR A 461 25.14 0.81 -0.74
N GLU A 462 25.64 1.41 -1.82
CA GLU A 462 25.89 0.77 -3.11
C GLU A 462 27.20 -0.05 -3.03
N GLU A 463 27.05 -1.35 -2.71
CA GLU A 463 28.18 -2.23 -2.43
C GLU A 463 29.09 -2.48 -3.63
N ASP A 464 28.54 -2.56 -4.85
CA ASP A 464 29.34 -2.79 -6.05
C ASP A 464 30.16 -1.54 -6.45
N GLU A 465 29.60 -0.36 -6.24
CA GLU A 465 30.26 0.92 -6.45
C GLU A 465 31.38 1.12 -5.43
N LEU A 466 31.12 0.82 -4.16
CA LEU A 466 32.13 0.86 -3.10
C LEU A 466 33.24 -0.15 -3.37
N GLU A 467 32.93 -1.39 -3.76
CA GLU A 467 33.92 -2.40 -4.12
C GLU A 467 34.83 -1.90 -5.24
N ARG A 468 34.24 -1.33 -6.30
CA ARG A 468 34.99 -0.79 -7.43
C ARG A 468 36.00 0.27 -7.01
N CYS A 469 35.58 1.19 -6.15
CA CYS A 469 36.49 2.22 -5.62
C CYS A 469 37.55 1.63 -4.68
N LEU A 470 37.16 0.76 -3.75
CA LEU A 470 38.06 0.21 -2.73
C LEU A 470 39.07 -0.83 -3.27
N LYS A 471 38.92 -1.30 -4.50
CA LYS A 471 39.97 -2.08 -5.20
C LYS A 471 41.26 -1.28 -5.43
N HIS A 472 41.16 0.05 -5.47
CA HIS A 472 42.28 0.94 -5.83
C HIS A 472 42.73 1.79 -4.63
N THR A 473 42.00 1.80 -3.50
CA THR A 473 42.31 2.64 -2.35
C THR A 473 41.81 2.05 -1.03
N THR A 474 42.07 2.76 0.08
CA THR A 474 41.62 2.37 1.42
C THR A 474 40.36 3.15 1.82
N PRO A 475 39.55 2.62 2.78
CA PRO A 475 38.40 3.34 3.35
C PRO A 475 38.77 4.74 3.84
N TYR A 476 39.91 4.89 4.54
CA TYR A 476 40.36 6.17 5.06
C TYR A 476 40.66 7.20 3.95
N LYS A 477 41.40 6.79 2.90
CA LYS A 477 41.73 7.71 1.78
C LYS A 477 40.49 8.18 1.04
N ILE A 478 39.53 7.27 0.77
CA ILE A 478 38.29 7.62 0.05
C ILE A 478 37.40 8.54 0.88
N MET A 479 37.21 8.26 2.19
CA MET A 479 36.46 9.14 3.10
C MET A 479 37.05 10.55 3.13
N LYS A 480 38.38 10.65 3.32
CA LYS A 480 39.08 11.93 3.35
C LYS A 480 38.88 12.70 2.06
N TYR A 481 39.14 12.06 0.93
CA TYR A 481 39.03 12.68 -0.39
C TYR A 481 37.59 13.19 -0.66
N LEU A 482 36.57 12.34 -0.45
CA LEU A 482 35.17 12.71 -0.73
C LEU A 482 34.67 13.81 0.20
N ASN A 483 35.08 13.81 1.47
CA ASN A 483 34.76 14.88 2.41
C ASN A 483 35.39 16.22 1.96
N GLU A 484 36.65 16.21 1.50
CA GLU A 484 37.33 17.41 0.97
C GLU A 484 36.65 17.94 -0.29
N GLN A 485 36.26 17.05 -1.21
CA GLN A 485 35.54 17.44 -2.43
C GLN A 485 34.14 18.02 -2.11
N ALA A 486 33.42 17.40 -1.18
CA ALA A 486 32.11 17.89 -0.72
C ALA A 486 32.18 19.25 -0.03
N ALA A 487 33.25 19.50 0.74
CA ALA A 487 33.49 20.80 1.40
C ALA A 487 33.71 21.95 0.42
N ARG A 488 34.25 21.67 -0.77
CA ARG A 488 34.41 22.68 -1.86
C ARG A 488 33.10 23.08 -2.49
N ASN A 489 32.10 22.17 -2.50
CA ASN A 489 30.81 22.38 -3.13
C ASN A 489 29.67 21.86 -2.26
N PRO A 490 29.35 22.53 -1.12
CA PRO A 490 28.43 22.03 -0.09
C PRO A 490 26.95 22.14 -0.52
N LYS A 491 26.56 21.45 -1.58
CA LYS A 491 25.16 21.37 -2.05
C LYS A 491 24.49 20.14 -1.44
N ASN A 492 23.70 20.33 -0.42
CA ASN A 492 22.77 19.30 0.07
C ASN A 492 21.46 19.39 -0.72
N SER A 493 20.89 18.25 -1.09
CA SER A 493 19.52 18.14 -1.54
C SER A 493 18.63 17.59 -0.41
N HIS A 494 17.33 17.66 -0.57
CA HIS A 494 16.40 17.05 0.39
C HIS A 494 16.63 15.52 0.56
N TYR A 495 17.21 14.87 -0.47
CA TYR A 495 17.38 13.41 -0.53
C TYR A 495 18.83 12.94 -0.41
N SER A 496 19.83 13.80 -0.60
CA SER A 496 21.24 13.43 -0.66
C SER A 496 22.14 14.44 0.05
N THR A 497 23.14 13.94 0.78
CA THR A 497 24.20 14.77 1.35
C THR A 497 25.17 15.21 0.26
N ALA A 498 25.95 16.26 0.51
CA ALA A 498 26.99 16.70 -0.43
C ALA A 498 28.00 15.58 -0.70
N VAL A 499 28.35 14.79 0.31
CA VAL A 499 29.26 13.65 0.18
C VAL A 499 28.68 12.55 -0.72
N LYS A 500 27.39 12.24 -0.61
CA LYS A 500 26.73 11.25 -1.50
C LYS A 500 26.74 11.72 -2.97
N ILE A 501 26.46 13.00 -3.20
CA ILE A 501 26.50 13.57 -4.55
C ILE A 501 27.91 13.45 -5.15
N VAL A 502 28.92 13.74 -4.35
CA VAL A 502 30.33 13.60 -4.77
C VAL A 502 30.70 12.14 -4.97
N PHE A 503 30.24 11.22 -4.12
CA PHE A 503 30.45 9.78 -4.29
C PHE A 503 29.85 9.28 -5.60
N ASP A 504 28.65 9.73 -5.97
CA ASP A 504 28.01 9.34 -7.23
C ASP A 504 28.85 9.78 -8.45
N LEU A 505 29.42 10.96 -8.42
CA LEU A 505 30.36 11.42 -9.46
C LEU A 505 31.66 10.61 -9.46
N TYR A 506 32.21 10.31 -8.25
CA TYR A 506 33.48 9.64 -8.12
C TYR A 506 33.45 8.18 -8.59
N HIS A 507 32.44 7.39 -8.19
CA HIS A 507 32.35 6.01 -8.64
C HIS A 507 32.11 5.90 -10.16
N ASP A 508 31.36 6.83 -10.75
CA ASP A 508 31.19 6.91 -12.20
C ASP A 508 32.50 7.30 -12.89
N TYR A 509 33.24 8.26 -12.32
CA TYR A 509 34.58 8.62 -12.80
C TYR A 509 35.52 7.42 -12.79
N ILE A 510 35.59 6.66 -11.68
CA ILE A 510 36.44 5.45 -11.59
C ILE A 510 36.00 4.40 -12.62
N ARG A 511 34.70 4.23 -12.84
CA ARG A 511 34.21 3.35 -13.91
C ARG A 511 34.66 3.80 -15.30
N PHE A 512 34.54 5.09 -15.62
CA PHE A 512 35.00 5.62 -16.90
C PHE A 512 36.49 5.48 -17.06
N CYS A 513 37.32 5.75 -16.04
CA CYS A 513 38.75 5.56 -16.08
C CYS A 513 39.12 4.11 -16.37
N ASN A 514 38.46 3.14 -15.69
CA ASN A 514 38.67 1.72 -15.95
C ASN A 514 38.35 1.34 -17.43
N ASP A 515 37.19 1.79 -17.93
CA ASP A 515 36.72 1.50 -19.28
C ASP A 515 37.60 2.20 -20.38
N LEU A 516 38.19 3.32 -20.04
CA LEU A 516 39.14 4.06 -20.91
C LEU A 516 40.56 3.48 -20.85
N GLY A 517 40.88 2.67 -19.83
CA GLY A 517 42.20 2.09 -19.62
C GLY A 517 43.19 3.03 -18.94
N TYR A 518 42.68 3.96 -18.09
CA TYR A 518 43.57 4.84 -17.31
C TYR A 518 44.24 4.07 -16.18
N ASP A 519 45.44 4.49 -15.81
CA ASP A 519 46.19 3.87 -14.71
C ASP A 519 45.63 4.33 -13.34
N LEU A 520 44.80 3.49 -12.72
CA LEU A 520 44.20 3.74 -11.40
C LEU A 520 45.16 3.47 -10.24
N THR A 521 46.43 3.12 -10.50
CA THR A 521 47.50 3.08 -9.47
C THR A 521 48.15 4.44 -9.26
N ASP A 522 47.97 5.36 -10.22
CA ASP A 522 48.45 6.75 -10.12
C ASP A 522 47.47 7.56 -9.24
N ASP A 523 47.98 8.10 -8.12
CA ASP A 523 47.20 8.93 -7.20
C ASP A 523 46.61 10.18 -7.86
N PHE A 524 47.23 10.75 -8.92
CA PHE A 524 46.68 11.90 -9.67
C PHE A 524 45.46 11.52 -10.51
N VAL A 525 45.42 10.29 -11.01
CA VAL A 525 44.26 9.74 -11.71
C VAL A 525 43.20 9.33 -10.69
N LEU A 526 43.60 8.62 -9.61
CA LEU A 526 42.70 8.09 -8.64
C LEU A 526 42.01 9.20 -7.80
N PHE A 527 42.71 10.27 -7.45
CA PHE A 527 42.26 11.39 -6.66
C PHE A 527 42.42 12.74 -7.38
N PRO A 528 41.67 12.98 -8.44
CA PRO A 528 41.80 14.23 -9.21
C PRO A 528 41.52 15.46 -8.35
N ARG A 529 42.16 16.58 -8.67
CA ARG A 529 41.98 17.83 -7.91
C ARG A 529 40.54 18.27 -7.79
N ASP A 530 39.74 18.12 -8.87
CA ASP A 530 38.34 18.37 -8.95
C ASP A 530 37.64 17.16 -9.57
N VAL A 531 36.83 16.47 -8.78
CA VAL A 531 36.15 15.24 -9.21
C VAL A 531 35.08 15.50 -10.26
N LYS A 532 34.42 16.64 -10.20
CA LYS A 532 33.36 16.97 -11.18
C LYS A 532 33.96 17.22 -12.55
N ASP A 533 34.99 18.06 -12.65
CA ASP A 533 35.68 18.34 -13.90
C ASP A 533 36.33 17.07 -14.49
N ALA A 534 36.90 16.22 -13.62
CA ALA A 534 37.48 14.94 -14.05
C ALA A 534 36.43 13.97 -14.56
N HIS A 535 35.30 13.85 -13.86
CA HIS A 535 34.15 13.06 -14.29
C HIS A 535 33.63 13.53 -15.66
N ASP A 536 33.37 14.83 -15.80
CA ASP A 536 32.80 15.38 -17.02
C ASP A 536 33.71 15.12 -18.23
N ARG A 537 35.04 15.29 -18.07
CA ARG A 537 36.04 14.95 -19.12
C ARG A 537 36.07 13.45 -19.42
N ALA A 538 36.11 12.61 -18.40
CA ALA A 538 36.13 11.16 -18.57
C ALA A 538 34.86 10.64 -19.22
N SER A 539 33.70 11.18 -18.84
CA SER A 539 32.40 10.88 -19.46
C SER A 539 32.38 11.23 -20.95
N GLU A 540 32.87 12.44 -21.32
CA GLU A 540 32.96 12.85 -22.74
C GLU A 540 33.85 11.92 -23.54
N MET A 541 35.05 11.55 -23.01
CA MET A 541 35.97 10.63 -23.66
C MET A 541 35.38 9.23 -23.80
N PHE A 542 34.66 8.75 -22.78
CA PHE A 542 33.97 7.45 -22.80
C PHE A 542 32.86 7.44 -23.85
N ASP A 543 32.07 8.50 -23.94
CA ASP A 543 31.01 8.61 -24.95
C ASP A 543 31.56 8.66 -26.36
N LYS A 544 32.67 9.36 -26.58
CA LYS A 544 33.39 9.37 -27.88
C LYS A 544 33.88 7.97 -28.26
N LYS A 545 34.54 7.27 -27.33
CA LYS A 545 35.03 5.89 -27.55
C LYS A 545 33.87 4.92 -27.82
N LYS A 546 32.79 5.05 -27.08
CA LYS A 546 31.57 4.24 -27.23
C LYS A 546 30.88 4.51 -28.57
N ALA A 547 30.76 5.77 -28.96
CA ALA A 547 30.21 6.16 -30.25
C ALA A 547 31.07 5.58 -31.41
N GLN A 548 32.39 5.62 -31.29
CA GLN A 548 33.31 5.01 -32.28
C GLN A 548 33.10 3.49 -32.37
N ILE A 549 33.05 2.77 -31.23
CA ILE A 549 32.82 1.32 -31.21
C ILE A 549 31.44 0.98 -31.82
N TYR A 550 30.43 1.77 -31.53
CA TYR A 550 29.10 1.55 -32.11
C TYR A 550 29.07 1.85 -33.61
N ASN A 551 29.78 2.91 -34.06
CA ASN A 551 29.95 3.18 -35.48
C ASN A 551 30.61 2.03 -36.21
N GLU A 552 31.73 1.51 -35.70
CA GLU A 552 32.43 0.37 -36.28
C GLU A 552 31.54 -0.88 -36.39
N LYS A 553 30.80 -1.19 -35.34
CA LYS A 553 29.86 -2.33 -35.32
C LYS A 553 28.70 -2.17 -36.29
N ILE A 554 28.14 -0.97 -36.41
CA ILE A 554 27.04 -0.68 -37.36
C ILE A 554 27.53 -0.71 -38.77
N ALA A 555 28.70 -0.09 -39.05
CA ALA A 555 29.32 -0.11 -40.35
C ALA A 555 29.68 -1.53 -40.84
N ALA A 556 30.18 -2.38 -39.92
CA ALA A 556 30.50 -3.78 -40.25
C ALA A 556 29.26 -4.62 -40.62
N GLN A 557 28.08 -4.21 -40.23
CA GLN A 557 26.81 -4.90 -40.57
C GLN A 557 26.21 -4.41 -41.89
N TYR A 558 26.64 -3.26 -42.40
CA TYR A 558 26.01 -2.58 -43.55
C TYR A 558 25.90 -3.47 -44.77
N ASP A 559 26.99 -4.05 -45.23
CA ASP A 559 27.02 -4.87 -46.48
C ASP A 559 26.08 -6.10 -46.35
N ALA A 560 26.14 -6.77 -45.22
CA ALA A 560 25.29 -7.93 -44.95
C ALA A 560 23.80 -7.56 -44.87
N LEU A 561 23.46 -6.44 -44.23
CA LEU A 561 22.09 -5.94 -44.13
C LEU A 561 21.59 -5.41 -45.48
N ALA A 562 22.48 -4.74 -46.28
CA ALA A 562 22.15 -4.26 -47.60
C ALA A 562 21.85 -5.45 -48.53
N ALA A 563 22.73 -6.44 -48.60
CA ALA A 563 22.49 -7.64 -49.39
C ALA A 563 21.16 -8.34 -49.03
N ARG A 564 20.83 -8.34 -47.76
CA ARG A 564 19.68 -9.04 -47.25
C ARG A 564 18.35 -8.28 -47.41
N TYR A 565 18.35 -6.96 -47.19
CA TYR A 565 17.14 -6.18 -47.03
C TYR A 565 16.98 -5.01 -48.02
N GLN A 566 18.06 -4.59 -48.69
CA GLN A 566 17.96 -3.49 -49.64
C GLN A 566 17.10 -3.88 -50.84
N MET A 567 16.19 -3.01 -51.20
CA MET A 567 15.33 -3.15 -52.38
C MET A 567 14.89 -1.77 -52.83
N SER A 568 14.97 -1.55 -54.12
CA SER A 568 14.49 -0.33 -54.78
C SER A 568 13.44 -0.72 -55.81
N GLU A 569 12.22 -0.23 -55.65
CA GLU A 569 11.11 -0.48 -56.56
C GLU A 569 9.99 0.54 -56.32
N ALA A 570 9.22 0.84 -57.35
CA ALA A 570 8.09 1.75 -57.27
C ALA A 570 8.40 3.14 -56.68
N GLY A 571 9.64 3.66 -56.95
CA GLY A 571 10.07 4.98 -56.47
C GLY A 571 10.47 5.04 -55.01
N LEU A 572 10.52 3.87 -54.31
CA LEU A 572 10.90 3.73 -52.90
C LEU A 572 12.09 2.78 -52.76
N THR A 573 12.95 3.06 -51.78
CA THR A 573 14.11 2.20 -51.50
C THR A 573 14.24 1.96 -49.99
N VAL A 574 14.53 0.70 -49.59
CA VAL A 574 14.92 0.33 -48.24
C VAL A 574 16.43 0.21 -48.16
N ILE A 575 17.04 0.90 -47.23
CA ILE A 575 18.51 0.87 -47.02
C ILE A 575 18.82 0.71 -45.50
N PRO A 576 19.90 0.00 -45.13
CA PRO A 576 20.39 -0.01 -43.77
C PRO A 576 21.15 1.26 -43.42
N PRO A 577 21.31 1.63 -42.14
CA PRO A 577 22.16 2.72 -41.69
C PRO A 577 23.65 2.37 -41.89
N LYS A 578 24.45 3.31 -42.35
CA LYS A 578 25.91 3.19 -42.50
C LYS A 578 26.68 3.49 -41.22
N SER A 579 26.04 4.24 -40.30
CA SER A 579 26.68 4.70 -39.07
C SER A 579 25.70 4.92 -37.94
N ALA A 580 26.22 5.00 -36.71
CA ALA A 580 25.44 5.42 -35.55
C ALA A 580 24.91 6.87 -35.69
N ALA A 581 25.71 7.71 -36.35
CA ALA A 581 25.35 9.11 -36.61
C ALA A 581 24.08 9.21 -37.47
N GLU A 582 23.98 8.40 -38.52
CA GLU A 582 22.79 8.38 -39.38
C GLU A 582 21.50 7.98 -38.60
N ILE A 583 21.58 7.04 -37.64
CA ILE A 583 20.45 6.66 -36.81
C ILE A 583 20.03 7.82 -35.89
N VAL A 584 21.00 8.56 -35.35
CA VAL A 584 20.72 9.74 -34.52
C VAL A 584 20.07 10.85 -35.33
N GLU A 585 20.65 11.15 -36.50
CA GLU A 585 20.16 12.16 -37.44
C GLU A 585 18.75 11.85 -37.94
N GLU A 586 18.47 10.58 -38.23
CA GLU A 586 17.15 10.09 -38.60
C GLU A 586 16.09 10.42 -37.52
N GLY A 587 16.41 10.13 -36.26
CA GLY A 587 15.53 10.46 -35.14
C GLY A 587 15.28 11.96 -34.96
N GLN A 588 16.32 12.78 -35.18
CA GLN A 588 16.23 14.23 -35.13
C GLN A 588 15.36 14.79 -36.25
N LYS A 589 15.59 14.35 -37.49
CA LYS A 589 14.86 14.85 -38.67
C LYS A 589 13.43 14.38 -38.74
N LEU A 590 13.12 13.17 -38.29
CA LEU A 590 11.75 12.63 -38.24
C LEU A 590 11.04 12.80 -36.87
N HIS A 591 11.62 13.58 -35.96
CA HIS A 591 11.02 13.89 -34.64
C HIS A 591 10.52 12.64 -33.86
N HIS A 592 11.35 11.55 -33.89
CA HIS A 592 11.01 10.33 -33.14
C HIS A 592 12.24 9.69 -32.46
N CYS A 593 12.01 8.68 -31.58
CA CYS A 593 12.99 8.20 -30.63
C CYS A 593 14.08 7.26 -31.18
N VAL A 594 14.20 7.03 -32.50
CA VAL A 594 15.14 6.05 -33.08
C VAL A 594 16.59 6.36 -32.75
N GLY A 595 16.96 7.63 -32.55
CA GLY A 595 18.32 8.01 -32.14
C GLY A 595 18.79 7.30 -30.84
N GLY A 596 17.86 6.93 -29.95
CA GLY A 596 18.13 6.13 -28.76
C GLY A 596 18.39 4.64 -29.01
N TYR A 597 18.21 4.15 -30.25
CA TYR A 597 18.35 2.72 -30.57
C TYR A 597 19.79 2.31 -30.98
N VAL A 598 20.72 3.25 -31.12
CA VAL A 598 22.10 2.99 -31.52
C VAL A 598 22.73 1.80 -30.78
N SER A 599 22.65 1.78 -29.47
CA SER A 599 23.24 0.71 -28.66
C SER A 599 22.59 -0.66 -28.91
N ARG A 600 21.28 -0.69 -29.16
CA ARG A 600 20.53 -1.92 -29.45
C ARG A 600 20.89 -2.47 -30.84
N VAL A 601 21.02 -1.57 -31.82
CA VAL A 601 21.48 -1.93 -33.19
C VAL A 601 22.90 -2.49 -33.14
N ALA A 602 23.82 -1.79 -32.48
CA ALA A 602 25.21 -2.23 -32.34
C ALA A 602 25.38 -3.58 -31.60
N LYS A 603 24.39 -3.96 -30.77
CA LYS A 603 24.34 -5.27 -30.06
C LYS A 603 23.51 -6.34 -30.78
N ASN A 604 22.99 -6.06 -31.97
CA ASN A 604 22.09 -6.93 -32.72
C ASN A 604 20.75 -7.27 -31.98
N GLU A 605 20.30 -6.44 -31.05
CA GLU A 605 19.05 -6.60 -30.38
C GLU A 605 17.83 -6.19 -31.24
N CYS A 606 18.07 -5.33 -32.23
CA CYS A 606 17.13 -4.96 -33.27
C CYS A 606 17.90 -4.50 -34.55
N THR A 607 17.21 -4.53 -35.67
CA THR A 607 17.74 -3.95 -36.94
C THR A 607 16.91 -2.73 -37.30
N ILE A 608 17.54 -1.63 -37.56
CA ILE A 608 16.91 -0.43 -38.09
C ILE A 608 17.19 -0.36 -39.60
N LEU A 609 16.16 -0.10 -40.36
CA LEU A 609 16.24 0.14 -41.82
C LEU A 609 15.51 1.45 -42.12
N PHE A 610 16.05 2.18 -43.10
CA PHE A 610 15.47 3.43 -43.58
C PHE A 610 14.69 3.17 -44.86
N LEU A 611 13.48 3.68 -44.95
CA LEU A 611 12.74 3.77 -46.19
C LEU A 611 12.92 5.18 -46.77
N ARG A 612 13.33 5.27 -47.99
CA ARG A 612 13.65 6.50 -48.73
C ARG A 612 12.84 6.59 -50.03
N LYS A 613 12.69 7.80 -50.54
CA LYS A 613 12.32 8.00 -51.95
C LYS A 613 13.54 7.83 -52.81
N GLU A 614 13.44 7.10 -53.93
CA GLU A 614 14.58 6.87 -54.84
C GLU A 614 15.18 8.18 -55.38
N GLU A 615 14.32 9.18 -55.60
CA GLU A 615 14.74 10.51 -56.06
C GLU A 615 15.47 11.33 -54.96
N GLN A 616 15.33 10.96 -53.71
CA GLN A 616 15.87 11.68 -52.54
C GLN A 616 16.42 10.68 -51.50
N PRO A 617 17.44 9.88 -51.79
CA PRO A 617 17.90 8.79 -50.94
C PRO A 617 18.54 9.26 -49.64
N ASP A 618 18.98 10.49 -49.54
CA ASP A 618 19.59 11.07 -48.32
C ASP A 618 18.56 11.79 -47.43
N THR A 619 17.30 11.89 -47.86
CA THR A 619 16.26 12.55 -47.10
C THR A 619 15.46 11.52 -46.32
N PRO A 620 15.39 11.61 -44.98
CA PRO A 620 14.55 10.76 -44.15
C PRO A 620 13.08 10.78 -44.59
N PHE A 621 12.46 9.59 -44.66
CA PHE A 621 11.06 9.46 -45.04
C PHE A 621 10.29 8.59 -44.08
N TYR A 622 10.69 7.31 -43.89
CA TYR A 622 10.18 6.44 -42.82
C TYR A 622 11.34 5.62 -42.23
N THR A 623 11.22 5.28 -40.95
CA THR A 623 12.14 4.39 -40.24
C THR A 623 11.42 3.11 -39.83
N MET A 624 12.06 1.97 -40.09
CA MET A 624 11.56 0.64 -39.79
C MET A 624 12.38 -0.05 -38.71
N GLU A 625 11.77 -0.62 -37.71
CA GLU A 625 12.38 -1.53 -36.73
C GLU A 625 12.01 -2.98 -37.04
N LEU A 626 13.03 -3.81 -37.25
CA LEU A 626 12.93 -5.26 -37.32
C LEU A 626 13.41 -5.87 -36.00
N ARG A 627 12.63 -6.78 -35.47
CA ARG A 627 13.02 -7.58 -34.30
C ARG A 627 12.36 -8.95 -34.36
N GLU A 628 13.14 -10.00 -34.05
CA GLU A 628 12.69 -11.39 -34.09
C GLU A 628 12.05 -11.78 -35.43
N GLY A 629 12.64 -11.31 -36.56
CA GLY A 629 12.16 -11.61 -37.88
C GLY A 629 10.87 -10.91 -38.31
N ALA A 630 10.40 -9.92 -37.58
CA ALA A 630 9.17 -9.19 -37.87
C ALA A 630 9.41 -7.67 -37.88
N VAL A 631 8.64 -6.96 -38.73
CA VAL A 631 8.54 -5.50 -38.66
C VAL A 631 7.73 -5.16 -37.40
N ARG A 632 8.37 -4.54 -36.41
CA ARG A 632 7.73 -4.11 -35.17
C ARG A 632 7.14 -2.72 -35.29
N GLN A 633 7.85 -1.83 -35.98
CA GLN A 633 7.42 -0.45 -36.22
C GLN A 633 7.84 0.01 -37.59
N LEU A 634 7.01 0.85 -38.22
CA LEU A 634 7.33 1.67 -39.39
C LEU A 634 6.72 3.04 -39.16
N ARG A 635 7.56 4.08 -38.99
CA ARG A 635 7.14 5.42 -38.59
C ARG A 635 7.81 6.48 -39.42
N GLY A 636 7.02 7.48 -39.82
CA GLY A 636 7.50 8.70 -40.49
C GLY A 636 7.61 9.88 -39.52
N ASP A 637 7.66 11.09 -40.07
CA ASP A 637 7.78 12.33 -39.31
C ASP A 637 6.71 12.46 -38.22
N GLY A 638 7.12 12.86 -36.99
CA GLY A 638 6.27 12.97 -35.85
C GLY A 638 5.59 11.64 -35.44
N ASN A 639 6.20 10.49 -35.73
CA ASN A 639 5.63 9.15 -35.54
C ASN A 639 4.36 8.85 -36.34
N CYS A 640 4.14 9.50 -37.50
CA CYS A 640 2.99 9.24 -38.35
C CYS A 640 2.99 7.79 -38.88
N ASP A 641 1.79 7.27 -39.09
CA ASP A 641 1.59 5.97 -39.72
C ASP A 641 1.90 6.00 -41.22
N PRO A 642 2.30 4.86 -41.82
CA PRO A 642 2.60 4.79 -43.25
C PRO A 642 1.36 5.04 -44.11
N THR A 643 1.58 5.73 -45.25
CA THR A 643 0.56 5.98 -46.27
C THR A 643 0.17 4.67 -46.99
N PRO A 644 -0.97 4.61 -47.73
CA PRO A 644 -1.37 3.42 -48.45
C PRO A 644 -0.30 2.95 -49.46
N ASP A 645 0.38 3.87 -50.16
CA ASP A 645 1.43 3.55 -51.12
C ASP A 645 2.64 2.94 -50.44
N VAL A 646 3.04 3.48 -49.26
CA VAL A 646 4.13 2.92 -48.44
C VAL A 646 3.76 1.52 -47.96
N ASN A 647 2.49 1.31 -47.51
CA ASN A 647 2.02 0.00 -47.10
C ASN A 647 2.05 -1.02 -48.26
N ALA A 648 1.63 -0.63 -49.47
CA ALA A 648 1.70 -1.48 -50.65
C ALA A 648 3.13 -1.89 -50.99
N TYR A 649 4.09 -0.94 -50.97
CA TYR A 649 5.52 -1.22 -51.11
C TYR A 649 6.05 -2.16 -50.01
N MET A 650 5.66 -1.96 -48.78
CA MET A 650 6.09 -2.81 -47.66
C MET A 650 5.61 -4.25 -47.78
N GLU A 651 4.40 -4.49 -48.29
CA GLU A 651 3.91 -5.87 -48.54
C GLU A 651 4.76 -6.55 -49.64
N LEU A 652 5.13 -5.82 -50.68
CA LEU A 652 6.07 -6.32 -51.72
C LEU A 652 7.46 -6.60 -51.12
N TRP A 653 8.01 -5.66 -50.36
CA TRP A 653 9.31 -5.81 -49.68
C TRP A 653 9.33 -7.00 -48.72
N LYS A 654 8.27 -7.22 -47.93
CA LYS A 654 8.18 -8.37 -47.03
C LYS A 654 8.24 -9.68 -47.83
N LYS A 655 7.56 -9.76 -48.95
CA LYS A 655 7.54 -10.95 -49.80
C LYS A 655 8.90 -11.23 -50.43
N GLU A 656 9.53 -10.19 -50.99
CA GLU A 656 10.76 -10.34 -51.81
C GLU A 656 12.04 -10.35 -50.96
N LYS A 657 12.04 -9.74 -49.78
CA LYS A 657 13.25 -9.59 -48.93
C LYS A 657 13.10 -10.22 -47.55
N LEU A 658 12.05 -9.95 -46.82
CA LEU A 658 11.93 -10.41 -45.46
C LEU A 658 11.69 -11.91 -45.33
N LEU A 659 10.73 -12.45 -46.09
CA LEU A 659 10.39 -13.89 -46.03
C LEU A 659 11.56 -14.77 -46.55
N PRO A 660 12.22 -14.49 -47.68
CA PRO A 660 13.40 -15.24 -48.07
C PRO A 660 14.56 -15.16 -47.07
N ALA A 661 14.77 -13.98 -46.47
CA ALA A 661 15.78 -13.80 -45.46
C ALA A 661 15.55 -14.65 -44.18
N LEU A 662 14.29 -14.87 -43.82
CA LEU A 662 13.93 -15.75 -42.69
C LEU A 662 14.11 -17.24 -43.03
N GLN A 663 13.83 -17.65 -44.26
CA GLN A 663 14.03 -19.02 -44.72
C GLN A 663 15.50 -19.42 -44.81
N GLN A 664 16.40 -18.45 -45.06
CA GLN A 664 17.86 -18.67 -45.08
C GLN A 664 18.45 -18.72 -43.64
N ALA A 665 17.74 -18.20 -42.64
CA ALA A 665 18.20 -18.14 -41.25
C ALA A 665 17.69 -19.28 -40.39
N ALA A 666 16.66 -20.05 -40.87
CA ALA A 666 16.11 -21.26 -40.24
C ALA A 666 16.85 -22.51 -40.77
#